data_505a453e3aa56f25f0b0bf6408739e35
#
_entry.id   505a453e3aa56f25f0b0bf6408739e35
#
_cell.length_a   1.000
_cell.length_b   1.000
_cell.length_c   1.000
_cell.angle_alpha   90.00
_cell.angle_beta   90.00
_cell.angle_gamma   90.00
#
_symmetry.space_group_name_H-M   'P 1'
#
loop_
_entity.id
_entity.type
_entity.pdbx_description
1 polymer ?
#
loop_
_entity_poly.entity_id
_entity_poly.type
_entity_poly.pdbx_seq_one_letter_code
_entity_poly.pdbx_strand_id
1 'polypeptide(L)'
;MAGNGRVTKRSSNACVRCRRQKIKCSGSQPCDGCSKRKLSCIFNDRDQKILVTRGYILELQQKIARIEQSEKGQVSPFSSNFDPQIDPKYREDVPPLERTITPDDHDEPQDLEDLDSGLANPLSSGPPAFMSAPNGRTFYLGTSSNWSFTRRVLSLAHQQLYQNPLPTETLLFDESTYELGWDGLRTTPGPDVPVVPTRDHTMYLINAVQFRCGQLYHLFDEDEFMSSLQQFYSGDGKSMTNSLWYIHFLLILAFGKGFVQPKAQGKRPPGVCYFVKALKLLPDPTALYRDPMLGTEILCCIALYYQCVDFRTSAHNYIGQAMRIAMAQGMHTSMPAEDLGHDMVQRCGKIWWTIYILDREMTSLMGLPQSINDRYVQTQLPTFADPSETMSLGMHIKLSQIVAEVNSTIYVANGRINRTFLVSTKSALANIAGLADELRESFPLHLDPGSGVSRISAYLHLQYHQCIILATRPLLFCFLKIRFESPESCVESLNASRNVRSLMQMCLESAQHIISILSSLQSQGLLETFLPFDLESVFVSTIILLMGPVIDPRVLESHPNWLEKAYAVFDEMIRDGNQVAKFRRSELQQLHETLIGCISGDRPRRLPVSDFFPQTDVLPDSTSPSATPAPGAIPQSVRYDDALLRPDPDFDVECDFSAMLTSAEIMAVADSIESYDTEWVSNAMIEHSIW
;
A
#
# COMPACT_ATOMS: atom_id res chain seq x y z
N MET A 1 -72.12 -9.14 -29.09
CA MET A 1 -71.86 -8.25 -27.98
C MET A 1 -70.39 -8.47 -27.55
N ALA A 2 -69.53 -7.61 -27.93
CA ALA A 2 -68.09 -7.71 -27.67
C ALA A 2 -67.78 -7.07 -26.31
N GLY A 3 -67.22 -7.82 -25.39
CA GLY A 3 -66.81 -7.36 -24.08
C GLY A 3 -65.37 -6.77 -24.13
N ASN A 4 -65.28 -5.45 -23.92
CA ASN A 4 -64.03 -4.71 -23.78
C ASN A 4 -63.25 -5.16 -22.49
N GLY A 5 -62.24 -5.96 -22.66
CA GLY A 5 -61.27 -6.24 -21.58
C GLY A 5 -60.33 -5.05 -21.36
N ARG A 6 -60.56 -4.25 -20.31
CA ARG A 6 -59.61 -3.23 -19.85
C ARG A 6 -58.33 -3.90 -19.33
N VAL A 7 -57.25 -3.77 -20.07
CA VAL A 7 -55.90 -4.13 -19.61
C VAL A 7 -55.52 -3.12 -18.52
N THR A 8 -55.58 -3.52 -17.25
CA THR A 8 -55.12 -2.70 -16.12
C THR A 8 -53.61 -2.71 -16.08
N LYS A 9 -52.98 -1.55 -16.35
CA LYS A 9 -51.54 -1.31 -16.17
C LYS A 9 -51.11 -1.68 -14.72
N ARG A 10 -50.02 -2.41 -14.60
CA ARG A 10 -49.44 -2.72 -13.29
C ARG A 10 -48.95 -1.43 -12.62
N SER A 11 -49.32 -1.21 -11.34
CA SER A 11 -48.79 -0.11 -10.55
C SER A 11 -47.27 -0.30 -10.32
N SER A 12 -46.48 0.75 -10.57
CA SER A 12 -45.02 0.74 -10.33
C SER A 12 -44.64 0.79 -8.83
N ASN A 13 -45.61 1.03 -7.94
CA ASN A 13 -45.39 1.17 -6.52
C ASN A 13 -46.32 0.26 -5.72
N ALA A 14 -45.76 -0.46 -4.73
CA ALA A 14 -46.54 -1.39 -3.90
C ALA A 14 -46.24 -1.09 -2.41
N CYS A 15 -47.31 -1.15 -1.57
CA CYS A 15 -47.14 -1.01 -0.12
C CYS A 15 -46.25 -2.10 0.45
N VAL A 16 -45.58 -1.83 1.56
CA VAL A 16 -44.63 -2.72 2.24
C VAL A 16 -45.19 -4.13 2.44
N ARG A 17 -46.47 -4.24 2.87
CA ARG A 17 -47.11 -5.53 3.06
C ARG A 17 -47.33 -6.31 1.75
N CYS A 18 -47.87 -5.64 0.70
CA CYS A 18 -48.11 -6.30 -0.57
C CYS A 18 -46.84 -6.73 -1.27
N ARG A 19 -45.74 -5.96 -1.09
CA ARG A 19 -44.40 -6.29 -1.59
C ARG A 19 -43.83 -7.51 -0.85
N ARG A 20 -43.90 -7.51 0.51
CA ARG A 20 -43.46 -8.64 1.33
C ARG A 20 -44.21 -9.96 1.05
N GLN A 21 -45.50 -9.86 0.74
CA GLN A 21 -46.34 -11.03 0.43
C GLN A 21 -46.42 -11.37 -1.08
N LYS A 22 -45.61 -10.67 -1.91
CA LYS A 22 -45.57 -10.86 -3.39
C LYS A 22 -46.99 -10.87 -4.05
N ILE A 23 -47.94 -10.03 -3.54
CA ILE A 23 -49.32 -9.93 -4.07
C ILE A 23 -49.51 -8.61 -4.81
N LYS A 24 -50.49 -8.59 -5.77
CA LYS A 24 -50.85 -7.38 -6.53
C LYS A 24 -51.30 -6.25 -5.60
N CYS A 25 -50.70 -5.04 -5.75
CA CYS A 25 -51.07 -3.83 -5.02
C CYS A 25 -51.71 -2.83 -6.00
N SER A 26 -52.80 -2.17 -5.58
CA SER A 26 -53.45 -1.12 -6.39
C SER A 26 -52.61 0.18 -6.48
N GLY A 27 -51.64 0.37 -5.58
CA GLY A 27 -50.80 1.57 -5.55
C GLY A 27 -51.43 2.81 -4.85
N SER A 28 -52.68 2.72 -4.44
CA SER A 28 -53.38 3.74 -3.64
C SER A 28 -53.10 3.53 -2.14
N GLN A 29 -53.18 4.57 -1.32
CA GLN A 29 -53.00 4.48 0.13
C GLN A 29 -54.31 4.83 0.86
N PRO A 30 -54.98 3.84 1.53
CA PRO A 30 -54.63 2.42 1.58
C PRO A 30 -54.93 1.68 0.27
N CYS A 31 -54.11 0.67 -0.06
CA CYS A 31 -54.35 -0.15 -1.25
C CYS A 31 -55.59 -1.04 -1.10
N ASP A 32 -56.25 -1.39 -2.20
CA ASP A 32 -57.50 -2.17 -2.17
C ASP A 32 -57.39 -3.49 -1.42
N GLY A 33 -56.22 -4.16 -1.54
CA GLY A 33 -55.95 -5.43 -0.86
C GLY A 33 -55.84 -5.30 0.66
N CYS A 34 -55.25 -4.19 1.15
CA CYS A 34 -55.16 -3.88 2.58
C CYS A 34 -56.45 -3.31 3.12
N SER A 35 -57.10 -2.41 2.38
CA SER A 35 -58.39 -1.81 2.74
C SER A 35 -59.48 -2.84 2.97
N LYS A 36 -59.69 -3.77 2.03
CA LYS A 36 -60.65 -4.87 2.15
C LYS A 36 -60.44 -5.77 3.37
N ARG A 37 -59.21 -5.86 3.86
CA ARG A 37 -58.82 -6.70 5.00
C ARG A 37 -58.62 -5.90 6.30
N LYS A 38 -58.89 -4.59 6.31
CA LYS A 38 -58.71 -3.66 7.42
C LYS A 38 -57.31 -3.73 8.05
N LEU A 39 -56.26 -3.82 7.19
CA LEU A 39 -54.86 -3.94 7.60
C LEU A 39 -54.11 -2.66 7.36
N SER A 40 -53.07 -2.43 8.16
CA SER A 40 -52.19 -1.26 8.02
C SER A 40 -51.52 -1.31 6.62
N CYS A 41 -51.56 -0.15 5.91
CA CYS A 41 -51.05 -0.01 4.56
C CYS A 41 -50.03 1.14 4.51
N ILE A 42 -48.75 0.81 4.57
CA ILE A 42 -47.66 1.76 4.62
C ILE A 42 -46.88 1.65 3.29
N PHE A 43 -46.59 2.80 2.68
CA PHE A 43 -45.67 2.91 1.52
C PHE A 43 -44.37 3.50 2.03
N ASN A 44 -43.24 3.06 1.44
CA ASN A 44 -41.93 3.58 1.80
C ASN A 44 -41.58 4.72 0.85
N ASP A 45 -41.48 5.95 1.35
CA ASP A 45 -41.24 7.16 0.54
C ASP A 45 -39.88 7.14 -0.19
N ARG A 46 -38.91 6.40 0.34
CA ARG A 46 -37.57 6.25 -0.27
C ARG A 46 -37.59 5.46 -1.61
N ASP A 47 -38.65 4.68 -1.86
CA ASP A 47 -38.78 3.83 -3.04
C ASP A 47 -39.67 4.46 -4.14
N GLN A 48 -40.15 5.68 -3.95
CA GLN A 48 -40.94 6.37 -4.97
C GLN A 48 -40.02 6.86 -6.10
N LYS A 49 -40.21 6.31 -7.29
CA LYS A 49 -39.60 6.83 -8.52
C LYS A 49 -40.35 8.10 -8.94
N ILE A 50 -39.71 9.25 -8.75
CA ILE A 50 -40.22 10.53 -9.25
C ILE A 50 -39.65 10.75 -10.64
N LEU A 51 -40.53 10.90 -11.64
CA LEU A 51 -40.11 11.32 -12.97
C LEU A 51 -39.94 12.84 -12.96
N VAL A 52 -38.70 13.29 -13.06
CA VAL A 52 -38.34 14.70 -13.16
C VAL A 52 -37.85 15.00 -14.56
N THR A 53 -38.21 16.19 -15.09
CA THR A 53 -37.71 16.63 -16.38
C THR A 53 -36.24 17.07 -16.26
N ARG A 54 -35.47 16.91 -17.34
CA ARG A 54 -34.08 17.39 -17.40
C ARG A 54 -33.98 18.90 -17.09
N GLY A 55 -34.99 19.69 -17.49
CA GLY A 55 -35.07 21.09 -17.17
C GLY A 55 -35.16 21.40 -15.68
N TYR A 56 -35.94 20.62 -14.92
CA TYR A 56 -36.02 20.77 -13.46
C TYR A 56 -34.69 20.47 -12.75
N ILE A 57 -33.95 19.45 -13.22
CA ILE A 57 -32.62 19.15 -12.68
C ILE A 57 -31.64 20.31 -12.96
N LEU A 58 -31.66 20.86 -14.17
CA LEU A 58 -30.84 22.02 -14.54
C LEU A 58 -31.19 23.27 -13.72
N GLU A 59 -32.47 23.49 -13.44
CA GLU A 59 -32.92 24.63 -12.61
C GLU A 59 -32.45 24.48 -11.15
N LEU A 60 -32.51 23.28 -10.60
CA LEU A 60 -31.96 22.98 -9.26
C LEU A 60 -30.44 23.18 -9.21
N GLN A 61 -29.72 22.74 -10.23
CA GLN A 61 -28.27 22.92 -10.30
C GLN A 61 -27.90 24.42 -10.40
N GLN A 62 -28.69 25.24 -11.16
CA GLN A 62 -28.49 26.70 -11.21
C GLN A 62 -28.80 27.37 -9.86
N LYS A 63 -29.80 26.89 -9.12
CA LYS A 63 -30.12 27.42 -7.80
C LYS A 63 -29.01 27.12 -6.81
N ILE A 64 -28.46 25.90 -6.83
CA ILE A 64 -27.32 25.52 -6.00
C ILE A 64 -26.10 26.39 -6.32
N ALA A 65 -25.76 26.54 -7.61
CA ALA A 65 -24.64 27.37 -8.01
C ALA A 65 -24.79 28.86 -7.61
N ARG A 66 -26.02 29.40 -7.60
CA ARG A 66 -26.27 30.76 -7.07
C ARG A 66 -26.08 30.90 -5.57
N ILE A 67 -26.47 29.85 -4.79
CA ILE A 67 -26.26 29.84 -3.34
C ILE A 67 -24.75 29.71 -3.03
N GLU A 68 -24.05 28.87 -3.71
CA GLU A 68 -22.59 28.70 -3.55
C GLU A 68 -21.79 29.96 -3.96
N GLN A 69 -22.30 30.74 -4.94
CA GLN A 69 -21.71 32.02 -5.32
C GLN A 69 -22.03 33.12 -4.30
N SER A 70 -23.20 33.10 -3.64
CA SER A 70 -23.53 34.07 -2.61
C SER A 70 -22.78 33.85 -1.29
N GLU A 71 -22.36 32.63 -0.99
CA GLU A 71 -21.50 32.36 0.15
C GLU A 71 -20.03 32.74 -0.08
N LYS A 72 -19.58 32.84 -1.34
CA LYS A 72 -18.21 33.25 -1.72
C LYS A 72 -18.05 34.78 -1.93
N GLY A 73 -19.09 35.56 -1.63
CA GLY A 73 -19.12 37.00 -1.88
C GLY A 73 -18.52 37.88 -0.79
N GLN A 74 -17.26 37.71 -0.47
CA GLN A 74 -16.43 38.76 0.17
C GLN A 74 -14.94 38.56 -0.15
N VAL A 75 -14.50 38.92 -1.36
CA VAL A 75 -13.18 39.52 -1.64
C VAL A 75 -13.22 40.04 -3.09
N SER A 76 -12.95 41.35 -3.26
CA SER A 76 -13.00 42.12 -4.50
C SER A 76 -11.79 41.94 -5.43
N PRO A 77 -11.69 42.75 -6.56
CA PRO A 77 -11.68 42.17 -7.89
C PRO A 77 -10.35 42.36 -8.63
N PHE A 78 -10.05 41.53 -9.58
CA PHE A 78 -9.19 41.92 -10.71
C PHE A 78 -9.82 41.48 -12.02
N SER A 79 -10.06 42.50 -12.84
CA SER A 79 -10.57 42.45 -14.20
C SER A 79 -9.57 41.81 -15.16
N SER A 80 -10.01 40.91 -16.03
CA SER A 80 -9.50 40.86 -17.41
C SER A 80 -10.55 40.27 -18.34
N ASN A 81 -10.97 41.12 -19.26
CA ASN A 81 -11.83 40.83 -20.41
C ASN A 81 -11.17 39.80 -21.32
N PHE A 82 -11.88 38.73 -21.63
CA PHE A 82 -11.71 38.00 -22.87
C PHE A 82 -13.09 37.49 -23.33
N ASP A 83 -13.56 38.11 -24.41
CA ASP A 83 -14.74 37.70 -25.14
C ASP A 83 -14.28 36.90 -26.36
N PRO A 84 -14.73 35.67 -26.59
CA PRO A 84 -14.61 35.03 -27.87
C PRO A 84 -16.00 34.91 -28.50
N GLN A 85 -16.29 35.81 -29.44
CA GLN A 85 -17.30 35.59 -30.46
C GLN A 85 -16.96 34.35 -31.27
N ILE A 86 -17.80 33.32 -31.22
CA ILE A 86 -17.80 32.19 -32.14
C ILE A 86 -18.99 32.34 -33.08
N ASP A 87 -18.67 32.51 -34.34
CA ASP A 87 -19.58 32.60 -35.51
C ASP A 87 -20.32 31.26 -35.74
N PRO A 88 -21.65 31.24 -35.94
CA PRO A 88 -22.43 30.02 -36.12
C PRO A 88 -22.55 29.63 -37.60
N LYS A 89 -21.49 29.04 -38.16
CA LYS A 89 -21.57 28.38 -39.48
C LYS A 89 -20.61 27.19 -39.50
N TYR A 90 -21.08 26.05 -39.06
CA TYR A 90 -20.73 24.72 -39.55
C TYR A 90 -21.48 23.69 -38.69
N ARG A 91 -22.74 23.41 -39.11
CA ARG A 91 -23.41 22.15 -38.76
C ARG A 91 -23.25 21.25 -39.97
N GLU A 92 -22.44 20.24 -39.90
CA GLU A 92 -22.53 19.11 -40.79
C GLU A 92 -23.12 17.91 -40.02
N ASP A 93 -24.10 17.34 -40.65
CA ASP A 93 -24.93 16.22 -40.18
C ASP A 93 -24.09 14.96 -40.08
N VAL A 94 -24.09 14.35 -38.91
CA VAL A 94 -23.65 12.95 -38.69
C VAL A 94 -24.88 12.12 -38.38
N PRO A 95 -25.24 11.10 -39.18
CA PRO A 95 -26.41 10.28 -38.94
C PRO A 95 -26.18 9.34 -37.75
N PRO A 96 -27.23 8.98 -36.99
CA PRO A 96 -27.12 8.08 -35.84
C PRO A 96 -26.93 6.65 -36.32
N LEU A 97 -25.88 6.00 -35.81
CA LEU A 97 -25.67 4.58 -35.95
C LEU A 97 -26.67 3.82 -35.05
N GLU A 98 -27.76 3.36 -35.64
CA GLU A 98 -28.62 2.34 -35.07
C GLU A 98 -27.86 1.01 -35.05
N ARG A 99 -27.50 0.55 -33.87
CA ARG A 99 -27.13 -0.84 -33.65
C ARG A 99 -28.39 -1.67 -33.41
N THR A 100 -28.81 -2.37 -34.44
CA THR A 100 -29.77 -3.48 -34.34
C THR A 100 -29.12 -4.60 -33.55
N ILE A 101 -29.59 -4.82 -32.32
CA ILE A 101 -29.32 -6.03 -31.55
C ILE A 101 -30.48 -6.98 -31.87
N THR A 102 -30.21 -8.07 -32.57
CA THR A 102 -31.13 -9.20 -32.72
C THR A 102 -31.18 -9.97 -31.41
N PRO A 103 -32.36 -10.34 -30.93
CA PRO A 103 -32.52 -11.20 -29.76
C PRO A 103 -32.61 -12.66 -30.23
N ASP A 104 -31.57 -13.42 -30.01
CA ASP A 104 -31.66 -14.88 -29.91
C ASP A 104 -30.54 -15.34 -28.99
N ASP A 105 -30.91 -15.72 -27.80
CA ASP A 105 -30.70 -16.98 -27.12
C ASP A 105 -31.16 -16.81 -25.66
N HIS A 106 -32.23 -17.52 -25.38
CA HIS A 106 -32.75 -17.75 -24.04
C HIS A 106 -31.81 -18.70 -23.33
N ASP A 107 -30.92 -18.17 -22.47
CA ASP A 107 -30.52 -18.84 -21.25
C ASP A 107 -31.03 -18.01 -20.07
N GLU A 108 -32.11 -18.42 -19.51
CA GLU A 108 -32.63 -17.94 -18.22
C GLU A 108 -31.57 -18.24 -17.16
N PRO A 109 -31.07 -17.23 -16.43
CA PRO A 109 -30.33 -17.53 -15.21
C PRO A 109 -31.33 -18.12 -14.21
N GLN A 110 -31.15 -19.39 -13.91
CA GLN A 110 -31.84 -20.05 -12.81
C GLN A 110 -31.66 -19.18 -11.53
N ASP A 111 -32.81 -18.90 -10.90
CA ASP A 111 -32.93 -18.25 -9.60
C ASP A 111 -32.07 -18.98 -8.55
N LEU A 112 -30.85 -18.49 -8.32
CA LEU A 112 -30.07 -18.75 -7.14
C LEU A 112 -30.30 -17.58 -6.15
N GLU A 113 -31.58 -17.30 -5.85
CA GLU A 113 -31.96 -16.56 -4.66
C GLU A 113 -32.16 -17.58 -3.55
N ASP A 114 -31.08 -17.94 -2.84
CA ASP A 114 -31.10 -18.26 -1.40
C ASP A 114 -29.72 -18.78 -1.01
N LEU A 115 -29.17 -18.17 0.03
CA LEU A 115 -27.88 -18.35 0.68
C LEU A 115 -26.81 -17.28 0.35
N ASP A 116 -27.18 -16.03 0.52
CA ASP A 116 -26.24 -14.90 0.43
C ASP A 116 -25.66 -14.52 1.81
N SER A 117 -25.14 -15.51 2.52
CA SER A 117 -24.28 -15.33 3.69
C SER A 117 -22.85 -15.71 3.32
N GLY A 118 -22.23 -14.91 2.47
CA GLY A 118 -20.91 -15.22 1.94
C GLY A 118 -19.80 -14.53 2.72
N LEU A 119 -18.68 -15.23 2.85
CA LEU A 119 -17.42 -14.73 3.40
C LEU A 119 -16.91 -13.52 2.61
N ALA A 120 -16.91 -12.34 3.22
CA ALA A 120 -16.22 -11.18 2.71
C ALA A 120 -14.87 -10.99 3.41
N ASN A 121 -13.89 -10.45 2.71
CA ASN A 121 -12.65 -10.03 3.35
C ASN A 121 -12.94 -8.90 4.35
N PRO A 122 -12.71 -9.10 5.66
CA PRO A 122 -13.05 -8.12 6.70
C PRO A 122 -12.26 -6.81 6.58
N LEU A 123 -11.18 -6.79 5.80
CA LEU A 123 -10.39 -5.59 5.53
C LEU A 123 -10.93 -4.78 4.35
N SER A 124 -11.77 -5.38 3.49
CA SER A 124 -12.36 -4.72 2.31
C SER A 124 -13.88 -4.58 2.37
N SER A 125 -14.54 -5.21 3.35
CA SER A 125 -15.97 -5.07 3.57
C SER A 125 -16.32 -3.74 4.23
N GLY A 126 -17.48 -3.19 3.89
CA GLY A 126 -17.98 -1.92 4.42
C GLY A 126 -17.71 -0.71 3.52
N PRO A 127 -18.12 0.50 3.95
CA PRO A 127 -17.89 1.71 3.19
C PRO A 127 -16.40 2.07 3.13
N PRO A 128 -15.95 2.83 2.11
CA PRO A 128 -14.60 3.35 2.04
C PRO A 128 -14.20 4.04 3.35
N ALA A 129 -13.05 3.68 3.89
CA ALA A 129 -12.59 4.24 5.15
C ALA A 129 -11.62 5.40 4.92
N PHE A 130 -11.77 6.45 5.72
CA PHE A 130 -10.92 7.62 5.71
C PHE A 130 -10.44 7.93 7.13
N MET A 131 -9.25 8.51 7.24
CA MET A 131 -8.69 8.96 8.51
C MET A 131 -8.15 10.39 8.35
N SER A 132 -8.53 11.27 9.28
CA SER A 132 -8.06 12.65 9.27
C SER A 132 -6.83 12.81 10.15
N ALA A 133 -5.80 13.48 9.62
CA ALA A 133 -4.64 13.88 10.36
C ALA A 133 -4.94 15.13 11.23
N PRO A 134 -4.11 15.42 12.25
CA PRO A 134 -4.30 16.60 13.12
C PRO A 134 -4.32 17.94 12.36
N ASN A 135 -3.66 18.02 11.21
CA ASN A 135 -3.66 19.20 10.32
C ASN A 135 -4.94 19.35 9.48
N GLY A 136 -5.95 18.48 9.66
CA GLY A 136 -7.20 18.49 8.92
C GLY A 136 -7.17 17.79 7.55
N ARG A 137 -5.99 17.33 7.07
CA ARG A 137 -5.88 16.57 5.82
C ARG A 137 -6.48 15.18 6.02
N THR A 138 -7.31 14.73 5.08
CA THR A 138 -7.97 13.43 5.10
C THR A 138 -7.29 12.46 4.15
N PHE A 139 -7.05 11.24 4.62
CA PHE A 139 -6.38 10.17 3.89
C PHE A 139 -7.32 8.99 3.69
N TYR A 140 -7.33 8.45 2.48
CA TYR A 140 -8.03 7.22 2.15
C TYR A 140 -7.28 6.01 2.69
N LEU A 141 -8.01 5.11 3.38
CA LEU A 141 -7.49 3.85 3.86
C LEU A 141 -7.71 2.76 2.82
N GLY A 142 -6.76 2.59 1.91
CA GLY A 142 -6.79 1.53 0.92
C GLY A 142 -6.79 0.14 1.56
N THR A 143 -7.56 -0.78 1.01
CA THR A 143 -7.89 -2.07 1.65
C THR A 143 -6.69 -3.00 1.85
N SER A 144 -5.76 -3.05 0.90
CA SER A 144 -4.57 -3.94 0.93
C SER A 144 -3.31 -3.29 1.50
N SER A 145 -3.32 -2.00 1.80
CA SER A 145 -2.16 -1.25 2.28
C SER A 145 -1.69 -1.74 3.66
N ASN A 146 -0.38 -1.85 3.87
CA ASN A 146 0.21 -2.14 5.18
C ASN A 146 -0.14 -1.05 6.20
N TRP A 147 -0.11 0.21 5.77
CA TRP A 147 -0.49 1.35 6.60
C TRP A 147 -1.95 1.28 7.05
N SER A 148 -2.88 0.98 6.14
CA SER A 148 -4.30 0.80 6.45
C SER A 148 -4.53 -0.40 7.37
N PHE A 149 -3.87 -1.52 7.12
CA PHE A 149 -3.94 -2.71 7.97
C PHE A 149 -3.54 -2.38 9.41
N THR A 150 -2.40 -1.73 9.60
CA THR A 150 -1.93 -1.28 10.92
C THR A 150 -2.95 -0.40 11.62
N ARG A 151 -3.55 0.57 10.91
CA ARG A 151 -4.58 1.46 11.47
C ARG A 151 -5.81 0.69 11.92
N ARG A 152 -6.23 -0.31 11.17
CA ARG A 152 -7.38 -1.15 11.52
C ARG A 152 -7.10 -2.02 12.74
N VAL A 153 -5.91 -2.62 12.83
CA VAL A 153 -5.50 -3.41 14.00
C VAL A 153 -5.38 -2.54 15.24
N LEU A 154 -4.71 -1.38 15.16
CA LEU A 154 -4.60 -0.41 16.25
C LEU A 154 -5.97 0.10 16.70
N SER A 155 -6.85 0.45 15.77
CA SER A 155 -8.18 0.96 16.09
C SER A 155 -9.02 -0.10 16.79
N LEU A 156 -8.95 -1.35 16.33
CA LEU A 156 -9.65 -2.47 16.93
C LEU A 156 -9.17 -2.73 18.37
N ALA A 157 -7.85 -2.84 18.56
CA ALA A 157 -7.26 -3.07 19.88
C ALA A 157 -7.51 -1.90 20.83
N HIS A 158 -7.37 -0.66 20.37
CA HIS A 158 -7.63 0.53 21.18
C HIS A 158 -9.11 0.63 21.59
N GLN A 159 -10.04 0.37 20.66
CA GLN A 159 -11.48 0.35 20.96
C GLN A 159 -11.80 -0.74 21.98
N GLN A 160 -11.18 -1.92 21.89
CA GLN A 160 -11.40 -3.01 22.86
C GLN A 160 -10.94 -2.63 24.26
N LEU A 161 -9.76 -2.02 24.40
CA LEU A 161 -9.16 -1.72 25.69
C LEU A 161 -9.75 -0.46 26.35
N TYR A 162 -9.94 0.60 25.57
CA TYR A 162 -10.32 1.93 26.09
C TYR A 162 -11.77 2.33 25.85
N GLN A 163 -12.50 1.60 24.98
CA GLN A 163 -13.88 1.90 24.58
C GLN A 163 -14.03 3.30 23.95
N ASN A 164 -12.95 3.83 23.36
CA ASN A 164 -12.87 5.14 22.73
C ASN A 164 -12.18 5.01 21.35
N PRO A 165 -12.45 5.93 20.40
CA PRO A 165 -11.75 5.98 19.14
C PRO A 165 -10.23 6.15 19.32
N LEU A 166 -9.45 5.62 18.38
CA LEU A 166 -7.99 5.76 18.37
C LEU A 166 -7.60 7.23 18.20
N PRO A 167 -6.77 7.82 19.11
CA PRO A 167 -6.21 9.16 18.93
C PRO A 167 -5.33 9.22 17.69
N THR A 168 -5.46 10.27 16.88
CA THR A 168 -4.69 10.41 15.62
C THR A 168 -3.42 11.25 15.76
N GLU A 169 -3.22 11.92 16.89
CA GLU A 169 -2.09 12.82 17.13
C GLU A 169 -0.74 12.11 17.17
N THR A 170 -0.73 10.82 17.57
CA THR A 170 0.49 10.01 17.69
C THR A 170 0.77 9.14 16.47
N LEU A 171 -0.07 9.22 15.44
CA LEU A 171 0.01 8.34 14.28
C LEU A 171 0.85 8.95 13.15
N LEU A 172 1.57 8.09 12.44
CA LEU A 172 2.32 8.46 11.24
C LEU A 172 1.38 8.67 10.06
N PHE A 173 1.44 9.84 9.44
CA PHE A 173 0.74 10.17 8.20
C PHE A 173 1.74 10.42 7.06
N ASP A 174 1.25 10.30 5.82
CA ASP A 174 2.02 10.61 4.62
C ASP A 174 2.60 12.04 4.69
N GLU A 175 3.86 12.21 4.31
CA GLU A 175 4.60 13.48 4.32
C GLU A 175 4.87 14.07 5.71
N SER A 176 4.64 13.32 6.81
CA SER A 176 4.80 13.87 8.17
C SER A 176 6.18 13.65 8.78
N THR A 177 6.97 12.73 8.23
CA THR A 177 8.25 12.28 8.82
C THR A 177 9.41 13.22 8.53
N TYR A 178 9.54 13.61 7.26
CA TYR A 178 10.65 14.42 6.78
C TYR A 178 10.19 15.79 6.25
N GLU A 179 11.07 16.77 6.34
CA GLU A 179 10.89 18.10 5.76
C GLU A 179 11.90 18.29 4.62
N LEU A 180 11.42 18.49 3.40
CA LEU A 180 12.29 18.73 2.25
C LEU A 180 12.97 20.11 2.32
N GLY A 181 12.47 21.02 3.16
CA GLY A 181 12.94 22.41 3.26
C GLY A 181 12.65 23.21 2.00
N TRP A 182 11.57 22.87 1.29
CA TRP A 182 11.12 23.51 0.05
C TRP A 182 9.58 23.54 0.00
N ASP A 183 9.05 24.66 -0.42
CA ASP A 183 7.59 24.93 -0.51
C ASP A 183 6.92 24.39 -1.77
N GLY A 184 7.65 23.68 -2.63
CA GLY A 184 7.15 23.17 -3.92
C GLY A 184 7.21 24.19 -5.05
N LEU A 185 7.56 25.46 -4.80
CA LEU A 185 7.61 26.49 -5.82
C LEU A 185 9.01 26.58 -6.47
N ARG A 186 9.04 26.54 -7.81
CA ARG A 186 10.33 26.63 -8.56
C ARG A 186 10.99 27.97 -8.44
N THR A 187 10.23 29.03 -8.11
CA THR A 187 10.68 30.41 -8.00
C THR A 187 11.30 30.75 -6.64
N THR A 188 10.99 29.95 -5.61
CA THR A 188 11.54 30.20 -4.26
C THR A 188 13.02 29.82 -4.21
N PRO A 189 13.91 30.69 -3.68
CA PRO A 189 15.29 30.33 -3.47
C PRO A 189 15.41 29.07 -2.60
N GLY A 190 16.22 28.10 -3.01
CA GLY A 190 16.42 26.89 -2.19
C GLY A 190 17.30 27.21 -0.98
N PRO A 191 17.16 26.42 0.10
CA PRO A 191 17.92 26.65 1.32
C PRO A 191 19.43 26.54 1.08
N ASP A 192 19.89 25.67 0.18
CA ASP A 192 21.31 25.46 -0.09
C ASP A 192 21.52 25.11 -1.57
N VAL A 193 22.53 25.72 -2.20
CA VAL A 193 23.02 25.28 -3.51
C VAL A 193 23.94 24.08 -3.27
N PRO A 194 23.59 22.86 -3.71
CA PRO A 194 24.46 21.71 -3.47
C PRO A 194 25.79 21.89 -4.19
N VAL A 195 26.88 21.65 -3.45
CA VAL A 195 28.22 21.62 -4.02
C VAL A 195 28.38 20.28 -4.75
N VAL A 196 28.73 20.34 -6.04
CA VAL A 196 29.03 19.14 -6.81
C VAL A 196 30.28 18.49 -6.25
N PRO A 197 30.27 17.19 -5.90
CA PRO A 197 31.45 16.53 -5.33
C PRO A 197 32.59 16.43 -6.33
N THR A 198 33.81 16.09 -5.86
CA THR A 198 34.91 15.70 -6.74
C THR A 198 34.54 14.46 -7.55
N ARG A 199 35.21 14.24 -8.69
CA ARG A 199 35.00 13.08 -9.55
C ARG A 199 35.06 11.76 -8.78
N ASP A 200 36.09 11.56 -7.96
CA ASP A 200 36.31 10.32 -7.22
C ASP A 200 35.16 10.09 -6.18
N HIS A 201 34.75 11.13 -5.47
CA HIS A 201 33.63 11.03 -4.55
C HIS A 201 32.29 10.80 -5.27
N THR A 202 32.12 11.38 -6.45
CA THR A 202 30.97 11.11 -7.33
C THR A 202 30.92 9.67 -7.75
N MET A 203 32.05 9.10 -8.22
CA MET A 203 32.14 7.68 -8.57
C MET A 203 31.80 6.77 -7.40
N TYR A 204 32.29 7.10 -6.20
CA TYR A 204 31.94 6.36 -4.99
C TYR A 204 30.43 6.37 -4.71
N LEU A 205 29.75 7.51 -4.88
CA LEU A 205 28.29 7.63 -4.72
C LEU A 205 27.54 6.84 -5.79
N ILE A 206 27.96 6.90 -7.06
CA ILE A 206 27.34 6.15 -8.17
C ILE A 206 27.48 4.65 -7.93
N ASN A 207 28.67 4.17 -7.53
CA ASN A 207 28.88 2.75 -7.24
C ASN A 207 28.00 2.27 -6.07
N ALA A 208 27.75 3.12 -5.08
CA ALA A 208 26.83 2.80 -4.00
C ALA A 208 25.38 2.64 -4.51
N VAL A 209 24.93 3.48 -5.45
CA VAL A 209 23.62 3.37 -6.10
C VAL A 209 23.54 2.07 -6.92
N GLN A 210 24.57 1.78 -7.73
CA GLN A 210 24.62 0.57 -8.54
C GLN A 210 24.54 -0.69 -7.67
N PHE A 211 25.30 -0.72 -6.58
CA PHE A 211 25.32 -1.83 -5.64
C PHE A 211 23.95 -2.04 -4.93
N ARG A 212 23.29 -0.95 -4.49
CA ARG A 212 22.07 -1.03 -3.69
C ARG A 212 20.79 -1.11 -4.53
N CYS A 213 20.74 -0.45 -5.70
CA CYS A 213 19.55 -0.37 -6.56
C CYS A 213 19.70 -1.13 -7.87
N GLY A 214 20.90 -1.21 -8.45
CA GLY A 214 21.11 -1.67 -9.82
C GLY A 214 20.64 -3.09 -10.10
N GLN A 215 20.63 -3.96 -9.08
CA GLN A 215 20.10 -5.32 -9.19
C GLN A 215 18.57 -5.39 -9.16
N LEU A 216 17.89 -4.33 -8.66
CA LEU A 216 16.44 -4.31 -8.50
C LEU A 216 15.74 -3.44 -9.55
N TYR A 217 16.38 -2.32 -9.92
CA TYR A 217 15.79 -1.28 -10.76
C TYR A 217 16.81 -0.73 -11.76
N HIS A 218 16.40 -0.55 -13.00
CA HIS A 218 17.16 0.22 -13.98
C HIS A 218 16.91 1.71 -13.75
N LEU A 219 17.80 2.38 -13.03
CA LEU A 219 17.70 3.80 -12.75
C LEU A 219 18.38 4.68 -13.79
N PHE A 220 19.41 4.18 -14.50
CA PHE A 220 20.12 4.87 -15.58
C PHE A 220 20.84 3.88 -16.49
N ASP A 221 21.04 4.28 -17.72
CA ASP A 221 21.92 3.57 -18.65
C ASP A 221 23.38 3.90 -18.33
N GLU A 222 24.18 2.88 -18.00
CA GLU A 222 25.52 3.05 -17.47
C GLU A 222 26.46 3.70 -18.48
N ASP A 223 26.46 3.23 -19.74
CA ASP A 223 27.39 3.71 -20.78
C ASP A 223 27.12 5.19 -21.11
N GLU A 224 25.87 5.55 -21.35
CA GLU A 224 25.47 6.93 -21.67
C GLU A 224 25.69 7.86 -20.47
N PHE A 225 25.32 7.41 -19.27
CA PHE A 225 25.48 8.19 -18.06
C PHE A 225 26.94 8.46 -17.75
N MET A 226 27.81 7.46 -17.85
CA MET A 226 29.24 7.58 -17.57
C MET A 226 29.99 8.40 -18.63
N SER A 227 29.60 8.28 -19.90
CA SER A 227 30.11 9.13 -20.97
C SER A 227 29.83 10.61 -20.70
N SER A 228 28.59 10.92 -20.35
CA SER A 228 28.17 12.29 -19.99
C SER A 228 28.87 12.79 -18.72
N LEU A 229 29.10 11.92 -17.73
CA LEU A 229 29.85 12.22 -16.51
C LEU A 229 31.30 12.59 -16.82
N GLN A 230 31.94 11.85 -17.72
CA GLN A 230 33.31 12.17 -18.15
C GLN A 230 33.38 13.53 -18.83
N GLN A 231 32.44 13.83 -19.72
CA GLN A 231 32.35 15.14 -20.38
C GLN A 231 32.15 16.26 -19.36
N PHE A 232 31.28 16.06 -18.37
CA PHE A 232 31.01 17.05 -17.31
C PHE A 232 32.28 17.44 -16.53
N TYR A 233 33.11 16.46 -16.16
CA TYR A 233 34.35 16.73 -15.41
C TYR A 233 35.55 17.13 -16.28
N SER A 234 35.49 16.96 -17.62
CA SER A 234 36.60 17.32 -18.55
C SER A 234 36.65 18.80 -18.94
N GLY A 235 35.68 19.63 -18.51
CA GLY A 235 35.74 21.08 -18.72
C GLY A 235 34.44 21.75 -19.22
N ASP A 236 33.49 21.00 -19.77
CA ASP A 236 32.24 21.54 -20.31
C ASP A 236 31.09 21.54 -19.29
N GLY A 237 31.39 21.28 -17.99
CA GLY A 237 30.40 21.10 -16.95
C GLY A 237 29.38 22.25 -16.80
N LYS A 238 29.78 23.50 -17.12
CA LYS A 238 28.86 24.64 -17.01
C LYS A 238 27.79 24.65 -18.11
N SER A 239 28.06 24.12 -19.31
CA SER A 239 27.09 24.05 -20.39
C SER A 239 26.02 22.95 -20.14
N MET A 240 26.37 21.93 -19.38
CA MET A 240 25.50 20.78 -19.10
C MET A 240 24.51 21.02 -17.95
N THR A 241 24.68 22.07 -17.13
CA THR A 241 23.84 22.32 -15.94
C THR A 241 22.35 22.56 -16.21
N ASN A 242 21.99 22.79 -17.46
CA ASN A 242 20.58 22.96 -17.89
C ASN A 242 20.05 21.76 -18.70
N SER A 243 20.80 20.63 -18.75
CA SER A 243 20.38 19.41 -19.46
C SER A 243 19.56 18.50 -18.57
N LEU A 244 18.75 17.60 -19.18
CA LEU A 244 18.05 16.52 -18.47
C LEU A 244 19.04 15.58 -17.77
N TRP A 245 20.19 15.31 -18.41
CA TRP A 245 21.25 14.50 -17.78
C TRP A 245 21.71 15.09 -16.44
N TYR A 246 21.86 16.43 -16.32
CA TYR A 246 22.28 17.04 -15.06
C TYR A 246 21.24 16.87 -13.95
N ILE A 247 19.94 16.91 -14.29
CA ILE A 247 18.85 16.62 -13.35
C ILE A 247 18.97 15.17 -12.87
N HIS A 248 19.17 14.24 -13.80
CA HIS A 248 19.36 12.83 -13.51
C HIS A 248 20.59 12.60 -12.63
N PHE A 249 21.70 13.24 -12.95
CA PHE A 249 22.94 13.22 -12.17
C PHE A 249 22.72 13.66 -10.71
N LEU A 250 21.99 14.76 -10.50
CA LEU A 250 21.63 15.23 -9.16
C LEU A 250 20.79 14.19 -8.38
N LEU A 251 19.87 13.51 -9.05
CA LEU A 251 19.05 12.46 -8.43
C LEU A 251 19.92 11.27 -8.01
N ILE A 252 20.83 10.82 -8.86
CA ILE A 252 21.78 9.75 -8.52
C ILE A 252 22.69 10.15 -7.35
N LEU A 253 23.16 11.40 -7.30
CA LEU A 253 23.89 11.91 -6.13
C LEU A 253 23.03 11.91 -4.86
N ALA A 254 21.73 12.22 -4.97
CA ALA A 254 20.84 12.20 -3.82
C ALA A 254 20.73 10.79 -3.23
N PHE A 255 20.54 9.77 -4.07
CA PHE A 255 20.57 8.36 -3.65
C PHE A 255 21.91 7.94 -3.07
N GLY A 256 23.02 8.26 -3.76
CA GLY A 256 24.35 7.93 -3.27
C GLY A 256 24.62 8.49 -1.86
N LYS A 257 24.14 9.71 -1.60
CA LYS A 257 24.18 10.29 -0.24
C LYS A 257 23.29 9.53 0.73
N GLY A 258 22.10 9.07 0.31
CA GLY A 258 21.20 8.26 1.11
C GLY A 258 21.84 6.95 1.56
N PHE A 259 22.61 6.30 0.69
CA PHE A 259 23.26 5.01 0.98
C PHE A 259 24.57 5.14 1.76
N VAL A 260 25.36 6.19 1.49
CA VAL A 260 26.68 6.36 2.09
C VAL A 260 26.63 7.16 3.40
N GLN A 261 25.72 8.11 3.50
CA GLN A 261 25.57 8.99 4.66
C GLN A 261 24.08 9.04 5.05
N PRO A 262 23.51 7.94 5.53
CA PRO A 262 22.07 7.85 5.78
C PRO A 262 21.59 8.73 6.94
N LYS A 263 22.50 9.25 7.77
CA LYS A 263 22.13 10.09 8.92
C LYS A 263 21.45 11.37 8.47
N ALA A 264 20.16 11.48 8.78
CA ALA A 264 19.38 12.69 8.57
C ALA A 264 19.91 13.85 9.42
N GLN A 265 19.92 15.05 8.88
CA GLN A 265 20.21 16.26 9.63
C GLN A 265 18.92 16.85 10.22
N GLY A 266 18.58 16.46 11.44
CA GLY A 266 17.27 16.76 12.02
C GLY A 266 16.14 16.07 11.25
N LYS A 267 15.19 16.83 10.73
CA LYS A 267 14.10 16.32 9.88
C LYS A 267 14.43 16.32 8.37
N ARG A 268 15.61 16.75 7.97
CA ARG A 268 16.00 16.75 6.55
C ARG A 268 16.53 15.39 6.15
N PRO A 269 15.98 14.73 5.11
CA PRO A 269 16.47 13.45 4.65
C PRO A 269 17.85 13.56 4.00
N PRO A 270 18.64 12.46 3.98
CA PRO A 270 19.95 12.48 3.36
C PRO A 270 19.84 12.75 1.85
N GLY A 271 20.75 13.55 1.30
CA GLY A 271 20.77 13.89 -0.13
C GLY A 271 19.70 14.89 -0.59
N VAL A 272 18.86 15.40 0.31
CA VAL A 272 17.72 16.30 -0.02
C VAL A 272 18.15 17.56 -0.78
N CYS A 273 19.34 18.11 -0.56
CA CYS A 273 19.81 19.29 -1.29
C CYS A 273 19.96 19.02 -2.80
N TYR A 274 20.47 17.85 -3.18
CA TYR A 274 20.54 17.41 -4.58
C TYR A 274 19.16 17.15 -5.14
N PHE A 275 18.31 16.44 -4.38
CA PHE A 275 16.95 16.12 -4.76
C PHE A 275 16.09 17.35 -5.04
N VAL A 276 16.05 18.31 -4.12
CA VAL A 276 15.32 19.58 -4.27
C VAL A 276 15.87 20.40 -5.44
N LYS A 277 17.21 20.40 -5.63
CA LYS A 277 17.80 21.07 -6.79
C LYS A 277 17.35 20.43 -8.11
N ALA A 278 17.30 19.10 -8.18
CA ALA A 278 16.80 18.37 -9.35
C ALA A 278 15.34 18.73 -9.63
N LEU A 279 14.47 18.75 -8.62
CA LEU A 279 13.06 19.14 -8.76
C LEU A 279 12.86 20.56 -9.25
N LYS A 280 13.71 21.51 -8.80
CA LYS A 280 13.68 22.89 -9.27
C LYS A 280 14.07 23.04 -10.73
N LEU A 281 14.99 22.21 -11.20
CA LEU A 281 15.43 22.19 -12.58
C LEU A 281 14.52 21.35 -13.49
N LEU A 282 13.66 20.50 -12.91
CA LEU A 282 12.78 19.63 -13.68
C LEU A 282 11.91 20.46 -14.61
N PRO A 283 11.96 20.23 -15.96
CA PRO A 283 11.18 21.00 -16.90
C PRO A 283 9.68 20.62 -16.85
N ASP A 284 8.89 21.34 -17.60
CA ASP A 284 7.49 20.97 -17.84
C ASP A 284 7.40 19.56 -18.47
N PRO A 285 6.34 18.77 -18.16
CA PRO A 285 6.14 17.45 -18.75
C PRO A 285 6.27 17.41 -20.28
N THR A 286 5.85 18.48 -20.99
CA THR A 286 5.99 18.56 -22.45
C THR A 286 7.45 18.52 -22.93
N ALA A 287 8.39 18.97 -22.11
CA ALA A 287 9.81 18.89 -22.42
C ALA A 287 10.40 17.50 -22.12
N LEU A 288 9.86 16.79 -21.13
CA LEU A 288 10.25 15.41 -20.81
C LEU A 288 9.87 14.45 -21.95
N TYR A 289 8.76 14.69 -22.66
CA TYR A 289 8.35 13.88 -23.81
C TYR A 289 9.28 13.98 -25.03
N ARG A 290 10.22 14.92 -25.04
CA ARG A 290 11.21 15.03 -26.14
C ARG A 290 12.33 14.00 -26.03
N ASP A 291 12.62 13.56 -24.80
CA ASP A 291 13.52 12.45 -24.51
C ASP A 291 12.82 11.50 -23.54
N PRO A 292 11.97 10.60 -24.06
CA PRO A 292 11.09 9.79 -23.23
C PRO A 292 11.84 8.73 -22.41
N MET A 293 12.99 8.22 -22.86
CA MET A 293 13.78 7.27 -22.10
C MET A 293 14.38 7.95 -20.87
N LEU A 294 15.17 9.00 -21.07
CA LEU A 294 15.77 9.76 -19.98
C LEU A 294 14.70 10.41 -19.07
N GLY A 295 13.60 10.89 -19.66
CA GLY A 295 12.47 11.45 -18.92
C GLY A 295 11.81 10.43 -17.99
N THR A 296 11.64 9.18 -18.42
CA THR A 296 11.07 8.11 -17.57
C THR A 296 12.04 7.67 -16.48
N GLU A 297 13.35 7.54 -16.78
CA GLU A 297 14.39 7.22 -15.78
C GLU A 297 14.44 8.29 -14.69
N ILE A 298 14.38 9.59 -15.05
CA ILE A 298 14.31 10.71 -14.10
C ILE A 298 13.06 10.59 -13.21
N LEU A 299 11.88 10.32 -13.78
CA LEU A 299 10.65 10.20 -13.02
C LEU A 299 10.63 8.98 -12.10
N CYS A 300 11.24 7.86 -12.50
CA CYS A 300 11.45 6.68 -11.64
C CYS A 300 12.34 7.03 -10.44
N CYS A 301 13.45 7.74 -10.68
CA CYS A 301 14.33 8.20 -9.61
C CYS A 301 13.59 9.13 -8.62
N ILE A 302 12.80 10.09 -9.13
CA ILE A 302 12.02 10.99 -8.26
C ILE A 302 11.00 10.20 -7.45
N ALA A 303 10.26 9.27 -8.08
CA ALA A 303 9.26 8.44 -7.41
C ALA A 303 9.89 7.59 -6.30
N LEU A 304 10.98 6.88 -6.59
CA LEU A 304 11.68 6.04 -5.63
C LEU A 304 12.25 6.87 -4.45
N TYR A 305 12.85 8.03 -4.72
CA TYR A 305 13.35 8.88 -3.64
C TYR A 305 12.21 9.37 -2.72
N TYR A 306 11.08 9.79 -3.27
CA TYR A 306 9.90 10.17 -2.49
C TYR A 306 9.40 9.01 -1.63
N GLN A 307 9.44 7.79 -2.15
CA GLN A 307 9.05 6.60 -1.39
C GLN A 307 10.03 6.35 -0.22
N CYS A 308 11.33 6.52 -0.41
CA CYS A 308 12.35 6.38 0.64
C CYS A 308 12.13 7.37 1.79
N VAL A 309 11.54 8.53 1.53
CA VAL A 309 11.30 9.58 2.54
C VAL A 309 9.83 9.70 2.96
N ASP A 310 9.04 8.65 2.73
CA ASP A 310 7.62 8.51 3.14
C ASP A 310 6.66 9.56 2.54
N PHE A 311 6.96 10.06 1.34
CA PHE A 311 6.06 10.89 0.53
C PHE A 311 5.32 10.01 -0.48
N ARG A 312 4.48 9.09 0.02
CA ARG A 312 3.85 8.01 -0.75
C ARG A 312 2.93 8.52 -1.86
N THR A 313 2.13 9.53 -1.57
CA THR A 313 1.24 10.15 -2.57
C THR A 313 2.04 10.78 -3.70
N SER A 314 3.13 11.48 -3.39
CA SER A 314 4.02 12.09 -4.37
C SER A 314 4.73 11.02 -5.20
N ALA A 315 5.25 9.97 -4.58
CA ALA A 315 5.88 8.83 -5.25
C ALA A 315 4.93 8.18 -6.27
N HIS A 316 3.71 7.85 -5.86
CA HIS A 316 2.69 7.25 -6.73
C HIS A 316 2.31 8.17 -7.92
N ASN A 317 2.25 9.48 -7.70
CA ASN A 317 1.98 10.41 -8.80
C ASN A 317 3.12 10.46 -9.83
N TYR A 318 4.39 10.43 -9.39
CA TYR A 318 5.53 10.48 -10.31
C TYR A 318 5.71 9.17 -11.08
N ILE A 319 5.53 7.99 -10.44
CA ILE A 319 5.59 6.73 -11.17
C ILE A 319 4.42 6.59 -12.17
N GLY A 320 3.25 7.12 -11.84
CA GLY A 320 2.11 7.19 -12.76
C GLY A 320 2.38 8.08 -13.99
N GLN A 321 3.19 9.14 -13.85
CA GLN A 321 3.65 9.95 -14.99
C GLN A 321 4.63 9.17 -15.86
N ALA A 322 5.63 8.49 -15.25
CA ALA A 322 6.58 7.63 -15.96
C ALA A 322 5.84 6.54 -16.76
N MET A 323 4.87 5.87 -16.14
CA MET A 323 4.03 4.85 -16.78
C MET A 323 3.33 5.39 -18.03
N ARG A 324 2.74 6.59 -17.95
CA ARG A 324 2.03 7.19 -19.10
C ARG A 324 2.98 7.55 -20.24
N ILE A 325 4.18 8.04 -19.96
CA ILE A 325 5.20 8.31 -20.99
C ILE A 325 5.63 7.01 -21.65
N ALA A 326 5.97 5.99 -20.86
CA ALA A 326 6.40 4.69 -21.36
C ALA A 326 5.32 4.01 -22.23
N MET A 327 4.05 4.08 -21.82
CA MET A 327 2.92 3.56 -22.59
C MET A 327 2.73 4.33 -23.91
N ALA A 328 2.87 5.64 -23.90
CA ALA A 328 2.77 6.46 -25.12
C ALA A 328 3.89 6.16 -26.13
N GLN A 329 5.04 5.68 -25.64
CA GLN A 329 6.17 5.22 -26.48
C GLN A 329 6.08 3.73 -26.87
N GLY A 330 5.03 3.03 -26.43
CA GLY A 330 4.84 1.61 -26.74
C GLY A 330 5.78 0.65 -25.98
N MET A 331 6.47 1.10 -24.93
CA MET A 331 7.43 0.27 -24.17
C MET A 331 6.77 -0.96 -23.51
N HIS A 332 5.44 -0.95 -23.33
CA HIS A 332 4.65 -2.07 -22.81
C HIS A 332 4.32 -3.15 -23.86
N THR A 333 4.66 -2.91 -25.12
CA THR A 333 4.38 -3.82 -26.25
C THR A 333 5.62 -4.59 -26.68
N SER A 334 5.46 -5.54 -27.60
CA SER A 334 6.58 -6.19 -28.28
C SER A 334 7.17 -5.22 -29.32
N MET A 335 8.22 -4.50 -28.94
CA MET A 335 8.88 -3.52 -29.81
C MET A 335 9.73 -4.22 -30.86
N PRO A 336 9.64 -3.87 -32.18
CA PRO A 336 10.41 -4.50 -33.23
C PRO A 336 11.88 -4.02 -33.21
N ALA A 337 12.79 -4.90 -32.85
CA ALA A 337 14.23 -4.59 -32.78
C ALA A 337 14.86 -4.36 -34.17
N GLU A 338 14.26 -4.90 -35.23
CA GLU A 338 14.72 -4.72 -36.63
C GLU A 338 14.55 -3.27 -37.07
N ASP A 339 13.47 -2.60 -36.62
CA ASP A 339 13.16 -1.23 -37.00
C ASP A 339 13.77 -0.17 -36.07
N LEU A 340 13.80 -0.45 -34.76
CA LEU A 340 14.15 0.50 -33.71
C LEU A 340 15.62 0.36 -33.24
N GLY A 341 16.27 -0.76 -33.56
CA GLY A 341 17.58 -1.09 -33.03
C GLY A 341 17.54 -1.87 -31.71
N HIS A 342 18.44 -2.85 -31.60
CA HIS A 342 18.46 -3.78 -30.45
C HIS A 342 18.71 -3.07 -29.14
N ASP A 343 19.69 -2.16 -29.06
CA ASP A 343 20.09 -1.49 -27.84
C ASP A 343 18.95 -0.61 -27.29
N MET A 344 18.23 0.12 -28.17
CA MET A 344 17.07 0.91 -27.81
C MET A 344 15.96 0.03 -27.23
N VAL A 345 15.64 -1.10 -27.86
CA VAL A 345 14.60 -2.02 -27.38
C VAL A 345 14.97 -2.62 -26.03
N GLN A 346 16.24 -2.99 -25.84
CA GLN A 346 16.74 -3.51 -24.56
C GLN A 346 16.61 -2.46 -23.44
N ARG A 347 17.02 -1.22 -23.69
CA ARG A 347 16.87 -0.12 -22.72
C ARG A 347 15.39 0.16 -22.41
N CYS A 348 14.53 0.25 -23.42
CA CYS A 348 13.08 0.40 -23.22
C CYS A 348 12.49 -0.74 -22.40
N GLY A 349 12.94 -1.99 -22.59
CA GLY A 349 12.54 -3.13 -21.77
C GLY A 349 12.97 -2.99 -20.30
N LYS A 350 14.22 -2.59 -20.04
CA LYS A 350 14.70 -2.33 -18.66
C LYS A 350 13.91 -1.21 -17.96
N ILE A 351 13.65 -0.11 -18.67
CA ILE A 351 12.84 1.01 -18.17
C ILE A 351 11.42 0.54 -17.87
N TRP A 352 10.79 -0.17 -18.82
CA TRP A 352 9.42 -0.65 -18.66
C TRP A 352 9.25 -1.53 -17.42
N TRP A 353 10.10 -2.53 -17.24
CA TRP A 353 9.99 -3.44 -16.10
C TRP A 353 10.29 -2.74 -14.77
N THR A 354 11.18 -1.77 -14.76
CA THR A 354 11.39 -0.91 -13.57
C THR A 354 10.14 -0.12 -13.22
N ILE A 355 9.50 0.54 -14.20
CA ILE A 355 8.25 1.26 -13.98
C ILE A 355 7.15 0.30 -13.50
N TYR A 356 7.03 -0.87 -14.14
CA TYR A 356 6.04 -1.88 -13.80
C TYR A 356 6.16 -2.33 -12.34
N ILE A 357 7.36 -2.67 -11.89
CA ILE A 357 7.62 -3.11 -10.52
C ILE A 357 7.34 -1.98 -9.53
N LEU A 358 7.88 -0.80 -9.75
CA LEU A 358 7.67 0.36 -8.86
C LEU A 358 6.19 0.77 -8.78
N ASP A 359 5.45 0.73 -9.88
CA ASP A 359 4.01 1.00 -9.87
C ASP A 359 3.25 -0.03 -9.02
N ARG A 360 3.59 -1.33 -9.14
CA ARG A 360 2.98 -2.39 -8.33
C ARG A 360 3.28 -2.24 -6.84
N GLU A 361 4.52 -1.93 -6.49
CA GLU A 361 4.93 -1.67 -5.11
C GLU A 361 4.18 -0.47 -4.53
N MET A 362 4.18 0.67 -5.23
CA MET A 362 3.56 1.91 -4.75
C MET A 362 2.03 1.80 -4.66
N THR A 363 1.37 1.18 -5.64
CA THR A 363 -0.08 0.95 -5.60
C THR A 363 -0.46 0.00 -4.47
N SER A 364 0.33 -1.06 -4.23
CA SER A 364 0.13 -1.99 -3.11
C SER A 364 0.30 -1.32 -1.75
N LEU A 365 1.35 -0.50 -1.58
CA LEU A 365 1.60 0.25 -0.35
C LEU A 365 0.47 1.24 -0.02
N MET A 366 -0.19 1.79 -1.02
CA MET A 366 -1.33 2.69 -0.86
C MET A 366 -2.68 1.96 -0.82
N GLY A 367 -2.72 0.67 -1.17
CA GLY A 367 -3.95 -0.10 -1.29
C GLY A 367 -4.85 0.39 -2.42
N LEU A 368 -4.26 0.83 -3.52
CA LEU A 368 -4.94 1.35 -4.70
C LEU A 368 -5.04 0.30 -5.81
N PRO A 369 -6.00 0.44 -6.74
CA PRO A 369 -6.07 -0.37 -7.94
C PRO A 369 -4.82 -0.19 -8.81
N GLN A 370 -4.47 -1.24 -9.56
CA GLN A 370 -3.33 -1.24 -10.48
C GLN A 370 -3.50 -0.22 -11.61
N SER A 371 -2.40 0.41 -12.02
CA SER A 371 -2.40 1.39 -13.11
C SER A 371 -2.60 0.75 -14.48
N ILE A 372 -2.14 -0.50 -14.68
CA ILE A 372 -2.27 -1.26 -15.93
C ILE A 372 -2.61 -2.73 -15.65
N ASN A 373 -3.45 -3.32 -16.49
CA ASN A 373 -3.75 -4.75 -16.43
C ASN A 373 -2.69 -5.54 -17.23
N ASP A 374 -2.21 -6.65 -16.67
CA ASP A 374 -1.12 -7.48 -17.22
C ASP A 374 -1.40 -8.02 -18.62
N ARG A 375 -2.68 -8.21 -19.00
CA ARG A 375 -3.07 -8.61 -20.36
C ARG A 375 -2.64 -7.65 -21.47
N TYR A 376 -2.32 -6.40 -21.13
CA TYR A 376 -1.83 -5.40 -22.08
C TYR A 376 -0.31 -5.33 -22.15
N VAL A 377 0.41 -6.07 -21.30
CA VAL A 377 1.87 -6.10 -21.24
C VAL A 377 2.40 -7.23 -22.10
N GLN A 378 3.16 -6.88 -23.13
CA GLN A 378 3.75 -7.85 -24.09
C GLN A 378 5.27 -7.69 -24.20
N THR A 379 5.86 -6.85 -23.38
CA THR A 379 7.30 -6.58 -23.35
C THR A 379 8.05 -7.83 -22.95
N GLN A 380 9.04 -8.21 -23.76
CA GLN A 380 9.95 -9.32 -23.44
C GLN A 380 10.91 -8.92 -22.31
N LEU A 381 11.43 -9.92 -21.61
CA LEU A 381 12.51 -9.68 -20.64
C LEU A 381 13.77 -9.19 -21.37
N PRO A 382 14.41 -8.13 -20.87
CA PRO A 382 15.68 -7.68 -21.42
C PRO A 382 16.77 -8.73 -21.16
N THR A 383 17.75 -8.78 -22.05
CA THR A 383 18.92 -9.64 -21.91
C THR A 383 20.05 -8.88 -21.24
N PHE A 384 20.59 -9.43 -20.17
CA PHE A 384 21.75 -8.88 -19.45
C PHE A 384 23.01 -9.71 -19.78
N ALA A 385 24.18 -9.12 -19.54
CA ALA A 385 25.45 -9.83 -19.71
C ALA A 385 25.58 -11.04 -18.75
N ASP A 386 25.06 -10.90 -17.53
CA ASP A 386 24.91 -12.00 -16.58
C ASP A 386 23.49 -12.58 -16.68
N PRO A 387 23.34 -13.87 -17.06
CA PRO A 387 22.03 -14.53 -17.07
C PRO A 387 21.30 -14.51 -15.73
N SER A 388 22.00 -14.41 -14.59
CA SER A 388 21.39 -14.35 -13.26
C SER A 388 20.58 -13.09 -13.07
N GLU A 389 20.94 -11.96 -13.69
CA GLU A 389 20.19 -10.71 -13.67
C GLU A 389 18.85 -10.84 -14.42
N THR A 390 18.83 -11.52 -15.57
CA THR A 390 17.59 -11.81 -16.29
C THR A 390 16.66 -12.69 -15.46
N MET A 391 17.21 -13.71 -14.79
CA MET A 391 16.43 -14.60 -13.92
C MET A 391 15.89 -13.88 -12.71
N SER A 392 16.68 -13.03 -12.06
CA SER A 392 16.25 -12.26 -10.88
C SER A 392 15.15 -11.27 -11.24
N LEU A 393 15.28 -10.55 -12.35
CA LEU A 393 14.23 -9.67 -12.85
C LEU A 393 12.95 -10.45 -13.17
N GLY A 394 13.07 -11.61 -13.82
CA GLY A 394 11.94 -12.48 -14.12
C GLY A 394 11.21 -12.95 -12.87
N MET A 395 11.93 -13.36 -11.82
CA MET A 395 11.35 -13.74 -10.52
C MET A 395 10.68 -12.55 -9.83
N HIS A 396 11.32 -11.38 -9.84
CA HIS A 396 10.76 -10.15 -9.26
C HIS A 396 9.43 -9.75 -9.93
N ILE A 397 9.36 -9.85 -11.27
CA ILE A 397 8.13 -9.61 -12.03
C ILE A 397 7.04 -10.60 -11.64
N LYS A 398 7.33 -11.92 -11.59
CA LYS A 398 6.36 -12.95 -11.20
C LYS A 398 5.79 -12.69 -9.79
N LEU A 399 6.64 -12.34 -8.82
CA LEU A 399 6.21 -11.99 -7.46
C LEU A 399 5.36 -10.71 -7.45
N SER A 400 5.73 -9.70 -8.23
CA SER A 400 4.93 -8.48 -8.38
C SER A 400 3.56 -8.73 -9.03
N GLN A 401 3.45 -9.70 -9.94
CA GLN A 401 2.19 -10.16 -10.53
C GLN A 401 1.30 -10.84 -9.48
N ILE A 402 1.88 -11.67 -8.61
CA ILE A 402 1.14 -12.29 -7.51
C ILE A 402 0.59 -11.23 -6.54
N VAL A 403 1.40 -10.24 -6.13
CA VAL A 403 0.91 -9.13 -5.30
C VAL A 403 -0.28 -8.43 -5.96
N ALA A 404 -0.18 -8.20 -7.26
CA ALA A 404 -1.23 -7.58 -8.05
C ALA A 404 -2.51 -8.45 -8.12
N GLU A 405 -2.37 -9.77 -8.30
CA GLU A 405 -3.48 -10.72 -8.27
C GLU A 405 -4.16 -10.75 -6.90
N VAL A 406 -3.39 -10.86 -5.82
CA VAL A 406 -3.92 -10.83 -4.45
C VAL A 406 -4.70 -9.53 -4.21
N ASN A 407 -4.15 -8.38 -4.59
CA ASN A 407 -4.83 -7.09 -4.43
C ASN A 407 -6.14 -7.00 -5.24
N SER A 408 -6.18 -7.58 -6.43
CA SER A 408 -7.35 -7.52 -7.31
C SER A 408 -8.40 -8.60 -7.03
N THR A 409 -8.08 -9.67 -6.31
CA THR A 409 -8.99 -10.79 -6.04
C THR A 409 -9.42 -10.87 -4.57
N ILE A 410 -8.48 -10.69 -3.65
CA ILE A 410 -8.74 -10.81 -2.20
C ILE A 410 -9.21 -9.49 -1.60
N TYR A 411 -8.71 -8.34 -2.10
CA TYR A 411 -8.97 -7.01 -1.53
C TYR A 411 -9.94 -6.14 -2.33
N VAL A 412 -10.68 -6.73 -3.26
CA VAL A 412 -11.67 -5.98 -4.06
C VAL A 412 -12.81 -5.49 -3.18
N ALA A 413 -12.98 -4.17 -3.14
CA ALA A 413 -14.07 -3.50 -2.45
C ALA A 413 -15.34 -3.49 -3.33
N ASN A 414 -16.06 -4.60 -3.43
CA ASN A 414 -17.30 -4.62 -4.22
C ASN A 414 -18.57 -4.38 -3.40
N GLY A 415 -18.48 -4.15 -2.09
CA GLY A 415 -19.66 -3.97 -1.23
C GLY A 415 -20.65 -5.15 -1.26
N ARG A 416 -20.34 -6.20 -2.03
CA ARG A 416 -21.06 -7.47 -2.07
C ARG A 416 -20.24 -8.51 -1.35
N ILE A 417 -20.88 -9.18 -0.45
CA ILE A 417 -20.38 -10.34 0.26
C ILE A 417 -19.93 -11.37 -0.78
N ASN A 418 -18.64 -11.63 -0.85
CA ASN A 418 -18.10 -12.47 -1.92
C ASN A 418 -17.66 -13.81 -1.31
N ARG A 419 -18.39 -14.88 -1.61
CA ARG A 419 -18.01 -16.28 -1.29
C ARG A 419 -16.64 -16.66 -1.83
N THR A 420 -16.02 -15.78 -2.62
CA THR A 420 -14.77 -16.03 -3.32
C THR A 420 -13.52 -15.77 -2.47
N PHE A 421 -13.62 -15.19 -1.25
CA PHE A 421 -12.45 -14.84 -0.45
C PHE A 421 -11.49 -16.02 -0.21
N LEU A 422 -11.97 -17.14 0.38
CA LEU A 422 -11.12 -18.33 0.60
C LEU A 422 -10.72 -19.01 -0.71
N VAL A 423 -11.59 -19.01 -1.71
CA VAL A 423 -11.27 -19.55 -3.05
C VAL A 423 -10.17 -18.71 -3.70
N SER A 424 -10.25 -17.38 -3.60
CA SER A 424 -9.20 -16.48 -4.09
C SER A 424 -7.90 -16.66 -3.31
N THR A 425 -7.97 -16.85 -1.99
CA THR A 425 -6.80 -17.15 -1.16
C THR A 425 -6.17 -18.49 -1.57
N LYS A 426 -6.97 -19.54 -1.81
CA LYS A 426 -6.51 -20.82 -2.33
C LYS A 426 -5.78 -20.67 -3.66
N SER A 427 -6.38 -19.94 -4.62
CA SER A 427 -5.77 -19.68 -5.93
C SER A 427 -4.44 -18.92 -5.80
N ALA A 428 -4.41 -17.86 -4.98
CA ALA A 428 -3.20 -17.09 -4.74
C ALA A 428 -2.09 -17.95 -4.11
N LEU A 429 -2.41 -18.79 -3.11
CA LEU A 429 -1.44 -19.70 -2.49
C LEU A 429 -0.93 -20.74 -3.47
N ALA A 430 -1.78 -21.28 -4.36
CA ALA A 430 -1.34 -22.21 -5.39
C ALA A 430 -0.35 -21.55 -6.38
N ASN A 431 -0.60 -20.30 -6.76
CA ASN A 431 0.32 -19.54 -7.62
C ASN A 431 1.64 -19.22 -6.90
N ILE A 432 1.60 -18.88 -5.59
CA ILE A 432 2.80 -18.68 -4.77
C ILE A 432 3.60 -19.99 -4.67
N ALA A 433 2.92 -21.11 -4.40
CA ALA A 433 3.54 -22.43 -4.33
C ALA A 433 4.26 -22.81 -5.62
N GLY A 434 3.67 -22.45 -6.78
CA GLY A 434 4.29 -22.67 -8.08
C GLY A 434 5.63 -21.97 -8.28
N LEU A 435 5.93 -20.92 -7.50
CA LEU A 435 7.23 -20.22 -7.55
C LEU A 435 8.23 -20.68 -6.47
N ALA A 436 7.78 -21.41 -5.45
CA ALA A 436 8.62 -21.77 -4.30
C ALA A 436 9.86 -22.58 -4.69
N ASP A 437 9.68 -23.58 -5.53
CA ASP A 437 10.78 -24.46 -5.96
C ASP A 437 11.75 -23.74 -6.89
N GLU A 438 11.24 -22.97 -7.87
CA GLU A 438 12.06 -22.13 -8.76
C GLU A 438 12.89 -21.11 -7.97
N LEU A 439 12.27 -20.46 -6.97
CA LEU A 439 12.93 -19.48 -6.10
C LEU A 439 14.07 -20.13 -5.30
N ARG A 440 13.82 -21.29 -4.70
CA ARG A 440 14.78 -22.00 -3.88
C ARG A 440 15.97 -22.54 -4.68
N GLU A 441 15.71 -23.06 -5.90
CA GLU A 441 16.74 -23.61 -6.76
C GLU A 441 17.60 -22.50 -7.40
N SER A 442 16.97 -21.42 -7.87
CA SER A 442 17.67 -20.35 -8.59
C SER A 442 18.30 -19.31 -7.66
N PHE A 443 17.73 -19.09 -6.49
CA PHE A 443 18.14 -18.08 -5.52
C PHE A 443 18.25 -18.67 -4.12
N PRO A 444 19.17 -19.63 -3.89
CA PRO A 444 19.30 -20.28 -2.59
C PRO A 444 19.64 -19.26 -1.50
N LEU A 445 19.02 -19.44 -0.33
CA LEU A 445 19.21 -18.58 0.82
C LEU A 445 19.75 -19.42 1.98
N HIS A 446 21.01 -19.19 2.34
CA HIS A 446 21.67 -19.84 3.45
C HIS A 446 21.75 -18.87 4.63
N LEU A 447 21.01 -19.15 5.70
CA LEU A 447 20.97 -18.30 6.89
C LEU A 447 21.95 -18.75 7.98
N ASP A 448 22.76 -19.78 7.71
CA ASP A 448 23.71 -20.33 8.66
C ASP A 448 24.79 -19.30 9.04
N PRO A 449 25.24 -19.28 10.31
CA PRO A 449 26.33 -18.41 10.73
C PRO A 449 27.61 -18.73 9.96
N GLY A 450 28.08 -17.76 9.14
CA GLY A 450 29.31 -17.89 8.34
C GLY A 450 29.09 -18.16 6.84
N SER A 451 27.88 -18.43 6.38
CA SER A 451 27.56 -18.40 4.96
C SER A 451 27.18 -16.99 4.53
N GLY A 452 27.71 -16.51 3.40
CA GLY A 452 27.35 -15.20 2.85
C GLY A 452 25.94 -15.21 2.28
N VAL A 453 25.11 -14.23 2.65
CA VAL A 453 23.76 -14.06 2.11
C VAL A 453 23.81 -13.19 0.86
N SER A 454 23.25 -13.65 -0.24
CA SER A 454 23.02 -12.82 -1.42
C SER A 454 21.91 -11.81 -1.15
N ARG A 455 22.17 -10.51 -1.36
CA ARG A 455 21.17 -9.45 -1.16
C ARG A 455 19.95 -9.63 -2.06
N ILE A 456 20.17 -10.02 -3.34
CA ILE A 456 19.06 -10.27 -4.28
C ILE A 456 18.25 -11.51 -3.90
N SER A 457 18.90 -12.60 -3.48
CA SER A 457 18.20 -13.77 -2.96
C SER A 457 17.35 -13.40 -1.74
N ALA A 458 17.93 -12.70 -0.77
CA ALA A 458 17.19 -12.24 0.41
C ALA A 458 15.98 -11.37 0.04
N TYR A 459 16.14 -10.41 -0.87
CA TYR A 459 15.06 -9.55 -1.33
C TYR A 459 13.90 -10.35 -1.96
N LEU A 460 14.21 -11.30 -2.85
CA LEU A 460 13.18 -12.12 -3.50
C LEU A 460 12.45 -13.02 -2.50
N HIS A 461 13.16 -13.59 -1.52
CA HIS A 461 12.54 -14.36 -0.45
C HIS A 461 11.68 -13.50 0.48
N LEU A 462 12.12 -12.30 0.83
CA LEU A 462 11.30 -11.36 1.60
C LEU A 462 10.00 -11.04 0.87
N GLN A 463 10.07 -10.77 -0.44
CA GLN A 463 8.91 -10.49 -1.27
C GLN A 463 7.97 -11.69 -1.38
N TYR A 464 8.52 -12.90 -1.51
CA TYR A 464 7.76 -14.15 -1.51
C TYR A 464 6.96 -14.34 -0.22
N HIS A 465 7.58 -14.19 0.95
CA HIS A 465 6.89 -14.30 2.24
C HIS A 465 5.87 -13.17 2.44
N GLN A 466 6.13 -11.97 1.90
CA GLN A 466 5.13 -10.90 1.92
C GLN A 466 3.89 -11.23 1.08
N CYS A 467 4.02 -11.94 -0.04
CA CYS A 467 2.87 -12.43 -0.81
C CYS A 467 1.99 -13.36 0.04
N ILE A 468 2.59 -14.28 0.79
CA ILE A 468 1.87 -15.19 1.69
C ILE A 468 1.15 -14.40 2.78
N ILE A 469 1.85 -13.48 3.46
CA ILE A 469 1.24 -12.63 4.49
C ILE A 469 0.08 -11.82 3.91
N LEU A 470 0.26 -11.20 2.75
CA LEU A 470 -0.78 -10.39 2.12
C LEU A 470 -2.04 -11.22 1.82
N ALA A 471 -1.88 -12.46 1.35
CA ALA A 471 -2.99 -13.36 1.04
C ALA A 471 -3.72 -13.86 2.30
N THR A 472 -3.03 -14.05 3.42
CA THR A 472 -3.55 -14.74 4.62
C THR A 472 -3.90 -13.82 5.79
N ARG A 473 -3.34 -12.62 5.89
CA ARG A 473 -3.57 -11.69 7.02
C ARG A 473 -5.04 -11.23 7.21
N PRO A 474 -5.93 -11.20 6.20
CA PRO A 474 -7.33 -10.90 6.46
C PRO A 474 -7.98 -11.89 7.42
N LEU A 475 -7.57 -13.17 7.35
CA LEU A 475 -8.04 -14.20 8.27
C LEU A 475 -7.56 -13.95 9.70
N LEU A 476 -6.27 -13.57 9.90
CA LEU A 476 -5.77 -13.18 11.21
C LEU A 476 -6.56 -12.00 11.78
N PHE A 477 -6.87 -11.01 10.98
CA PHE A 477 -7.67 -9.86 11.44
C PHE A 477 -9.08 -10.26 11.85
N CYS A 478 -9.71 -11.19 11.10
CA CYS A 478 -10.99 -11.77 11.46
C CYS A 478 -10.94 -12.44 12.85
N PHE A 479 -9.96 -13.34 13.06
CA PHE A 479 -9.83 -14.06 14.33
C PHE A 479 -9.44 -13.16 15.50
N LEU A 480 -8.66 -12.10 15.27
CA LEU A 480 -8.42 -11.09 16.30
C LEU A 480 -9.72 -10.42 16.74
N LYS A 481 -10.62 -10.12 15.80
CA LYS A 481 -11.93 -9.53 16.09
C LYS A 481 -12.81 -10.50 16.87
N ILE A 482 -12.93 -11.76 16.43
CA ILE A 482 -13.64 -12.81 17.16
C ILE A 482 -13.08 -12.99 18.57
N ARG A 483 -11.75 -12.98 18.73
CA ARG A 483 -11.06 -13.11 20.02
C ARG A 483 -11.47 -12.00 21.01
N PHE A 484 -11.63 -10.78 20.52
CA PHE A 484 -12.02 -9.65 21.35
C PHE A 484 -13.51 -9.70 21.72
N GLU A 485 -14.37 -10.23 20.84
CA GLU A 485 -15.81 -10.35 21.10
C GLU A 485 -16.11 -11.56 22.00
N SER A 486 -15.54 -12.72 21.71
CA SER A 486 -15.73 -13.97 22.46
C SER A 486 -14.50 -14.85 22.43
N PRO A 487 -13.64 -14.82 23.49
CA PRO A 487 -12.43 -15.64 23.56
C PRO A 487 -12.71 -17.15 23.43
N GLU A 488 -13.84 -17.62 23.98
CA GLU A 488 -14.21 -19.05 23.94
C GLU A 488 -14.59 -19.49 22.52
N SER A 489 -15.42 -18.72 21.83
CA SER A 489 -15.80 -18.96 20.45
C SER A 489 -14.57 -18.96 19.50
N CYS A 490 -13.60 -18.09 19.75
CA CYS A 490 -12.36 -18.07 18.97
C CYS A 490 -11.60 -19.40 19.06
N VAL A 491 -11.43 -19.93 20.30
CA VAL A 491 -10.74 -21.20 20.53
C VAL A 491 -11.52 -22.39 19.95
N GLU A 492 -12.83 -22.42 20.13
CA GLU A 492 -13.70 -23.44 19.56
C GLU A 492 -13.60 -23.42 18.04
N SER A 493 -13.68 -22.25 17.47
CA SER A 493 -13.56 -21.99 16.05
C SER A 493 -12.25 -22.48 15.46
N LEU A 494 -11.12 -22.19 16.09
CA LEU A 494 -9.81 -22.66 15.64
C LEU A 494 -9.63 -24.18 15.81
N ASN A 495 -10.32 -24.80 16.78
CA ASN A 495 -10.29 -26.24 16.96
C ASN A 495 -11.20 -26.98 15.96
N ALA A 496 -12.27 -26.32 15.48
CA ALA A 496 -13.22 -26.91 14.54
C ALA A 496 -12.64 -27.04 13.12
N SER A 497 -11.78 -26.12 12.68
CA SER A 497 -11.17 -26.17 11.35
C SER A 497 -9.64 -26.21 11.44
N ARG A 498 -9.07 -27.38 11.14
CA ARG A 498 -7.62 -27.59 11.04
C ARG A 498 -7.03 -26.72 9.92
N ASN A 499 -7.76 -26.52 8.84
CA ASN A 499 -7.31 -25.82 7.65
C ASN A 499 -7.13 -24.31 7.91
N VAL A 500 -8.07 -23.70 8.63
CA VAL A 500 -7.98 -22.29 9.07
C VAL A 500 -6.77 -22.10 9.98
N ARG A 501 -6.55 -23.03 10.92
CA ARG A 501 -5.35 -22.99 11.78
C ARG A 501 -4.06 -23.08 10.96
N SER A 502 -3.99 -23.97 9.96
CA SER A 502 -2.82 -24.10 9.08
C SER A 502 -2.56 -22.83 8.28
N LEU A 503 -3.59 -22.14 7.78
CA LEU A 503 -3.45 -20.84 7.11
C LEU A 503 -2.89 -19.77 8.03
N MET A 504 -3.37 -19.70 9.27
CA MET A 504 -2.86 -18.74 10.25
C MET A 504 -1.41 -19.05 10.62
N GLN A 505 -1.09 -20.32 10.81
CA GLN A 505 0.27 -20.77 11.10
C GLN A 505 1.22 -20.42 9.96
N MET A 506 0.86 -20.67 8.70
CA MET A 506 1.63 -20.28 7.52
C MET A 506 1.91 -18.77 7.48
N CYS A 507 0.93 -17.94 7.85
CA CYS A 507 1.12 -16.49 7.94
C CYS A 507 2.17 -16.12 9.00
N LEU A 508 2.11 -16.75 10.18
CA LEU A 508 3.04 -16.50 11.28
C LEU A 508 4.45 -17.01 10.96
N GLU A 509 4.57 -18.19 10.37
CA GLU A 509 5.84 -18.76 9.91
C GLU A 509 6.50 -17.87 8.85
N SER A 510 5.72 -17.37 7.87
CA SER A 510 6.23 -16.41 6.89
C SER A 510 6.74 -15.12 7.55
N ALA A 511 6.05 -14.62 8.58
CA ALA A 511 6.51 -13.45 9.33
C ALA A 511 7.81 -13.73 10.11
N GLN A 512 7.96 -14.94 10.70
CA GLN A 512 9.20 -15.35 11.37
C GLN A 512 10.36 -15.49 10.39
N HIS A 513 10.13 -16.04 9.20
CA HIS A 513 11.15 -16.13 8.15
C HIS A 513 11.64 -14.73 7.73
N ILE A 514 10.74 -13.75 7.55
CA ILE A 514 11.12 -12.37 7.25
C ILE A 514 12.05 -11.81 8.34
N ILE A 515 11.68 -11.98 9.63
CA ILE A 515 12.53 -11.49 10.73
C ILE A 515 13.91 -12.19 10.74
N SER A 516 13.95 -13.48 10.44
CA SER A 516 15.20 -14.25 10.38
C SER A 516 16.10 -13.79 9.22
N ILE A 517 15.53 -13.56 8.03
CA ILE A 517 16.28 -13.04 6.88
C ILE A 517 16.84 -11.65 7.20
N LEU A 518 16.03 -10.75 7.73
CA LEU A 518 16.46 -9.40 8.07
C LEU A 518 17.54 -9.37 9.17
N SER A 519 17.43 -10.26 10.17
CA SER A 519 18.47 -10.43 11.20
C SER A 519 19.78 -10.96 10.61
N SER A 520 19.71 -11.85 9.62
CA SER A 520 20.91 -12.34 8.93
C SER A 520 21.55 -11.23 8.07
N LEU A 521 20.74 -10.44 7.35
CA LEU A 521 21.24 -9.25 6.63
C LEU A 521 21.88 -8.24 7.57
N GLN A 522 21.27 -8.01 8.75
CA GLN A 522 21.80 -7.15 9.80
C GLN A 522 23.17 -7.60 10.26
N SER A 523 23.33 -8.88 10.59
CA SER A 523 24.59 -9.45 11.09
C SER A 523 25.75 -9.36 10.09
N GLN A 524 25.41 -9.25 8.77
CA GLN A 524 26.38 -9.15 7.68
C GLN A 524 26.57 -7.71 7.17
N GLY A 525 25.90 -6.71 7.77
CA GLY A 525 25.96 -5.31 7.34
C GLY A 525 25.32 -5.06 5.96
N LEU A 526 24.42 -5.93 5.54
CA LEU A 526 23.70 -5.87 4.26
C LEU A 526 22.27 -5.35 4.40
N LEU A 527 21.82 -5.05 5.62
CA LEU A 527 20.51 -4.47 5.86
C LEU A 527 20.35 -3.16 5.10
N GLU A 528 19.25 -3.00 4.41
CA GLU A 528 18.95 -1.77 3.67
C GLU A 528 18.18 -0.79 4.57
N THR A 529 18.79 0.34 4.85
CA THR A 529 18.25 1.30 5.82
C THR A 529 17.66 2.55 5.18
N PHE A 530 17.84 2.76 3.88
CA PHE A 530 17.30 3.91 3.15
C PHE A 530 16.16 3.54 2.21
N LEU A 531 16.26 2.45 1.44
CA LEU A 531 15.14 1.94 0.66
C LEU A 531 14.04 1.40 1.59
N PRO A 532 12.77 1.59 1.26
CA PRO A 532 11.67 1.33 2.20
C PRO A 532 11.35 -0.15 2.41
N PHE A 533 11.82 -1.06 1.53
CA PHE A 533 11.34 -2.44 1.47
C PHE A 533 11.65 -3.26 2.73
N ASP A 534 12.90 -3.20 3.25
CA ASP A 534 13.26 -3.93 4.47
C ASP A 534 12.49 -3.42 5.69
N LEU A 535 12.30 -2.08 5.77
CA LEU A 535 11.50 -1.45 6.82
C LEU A 535 10.02 -1.89 6.79
N GLU A 536 9.40 -1.89 5.61
CA GLU A 536 8.01 -2.35 5.47
C GLU A 536 7.89 -3.85 5.79
N SER A 537 8.91 -4.64 5.45
CA SER A 537 8.96 -6.09 5.73
C SER A 537 9.00 -6.37 7.22
N VAL A 538 9.94 -5.74 7.98
CA VAL A 538 10.01 -5.93 9.42
C VAL A 538 8.76 -5.41 10.12
N PHE A 539 8.21 -4.29 9.64
CA PHE A 539 7.04 -3.66 10.25
C PHE A 539 5.80 -4.54 10.18
N VAL A 540 5.42 -5.00 8.99
CA VAL A 540 4.22 -5.84 8.83
C VAL A 540 4.38 -7.19 9.52
N SER A 541 5.56 -7.81 9.45
CA SER A 541 5.84 -9.09 10.10
C SER A 541 5.74 -8.99 11.61
N THR A 542 6.23 -7.89 12.21
CA THR A 542 6.11 -7.66 13.64
C THR A 542 4.65 -7.52 14.07
N ILE A 543 3.80 -6.83 13.30
CA ILE A 543 2.36 -6.74 13.59
C ILE A 543 1.71 -8.12 13.58
N ILE A 544 1.99 -8.94 12.56
CA ILE A 544 1.46 -10.30 12.44
C ILE A 544 1.86 -11.14 13.65
N LEU A 545 3.14 -11.07 14.06
CA LEU A 545 3.65 -11.83 15.21
C LEU A 545 3.12 -11.32 16.56
N LEU A 546 2.78 -10.03 16.67
CA LEU A 546 2.10 -9.48 17.85
C LEU A 546 0.64 -9.95 17.96
N MET A 547 -0.04 -10.14 16.82
CA MET A 547 -1.43 -10.61 16.81
C MET A 547 -1.56 -12.10 17.16
N GLY A 548 -0.58 -12.93 16.74
CA GLY A 548 -0.62 -14.39 16.92
C GLY A 548 -0.93 -14.84 18.34
N PRO A 549 -0.13 -14.48 19.36
CA PRO A 549 -0.33 -14.89 20.76
C PRO A 549 -1.66 -14.37 21.36
N VAL A 550 -2.18 -13.25 20.86
CA VAL A 550 -3.48 -12.72 21.30
C VAL A 550 -4.59 -13.64 20.84
N ILE A 551 -4.52 -14.13 19.60
CA ILE A 551 -5.53 -15.01 19.01
C ILE A 551 -5.46 -16.41 19.62
N ASP A 552 -4.28 -17.05 19.60
CA ASP A 552 -4.03 -18.35 20.24
C ASP A 552 -2.64 -18.36 20.88
N PRO A 553 -2.53 -18.35 22.22
CA PRO A 553 -1.23 -18.34 22.93
C PRO A 553 -0.31 -19.50 22.56
N ARG A 554 -0.85 -20.61 22.06
CA ARG A 554 -0.08 -21.82 21.75
C ARG A 554 0.64 -21.78 20.40
N VAL A 555 0.36 -20.79 19.56
CA VAL A 555 0.84 -20.75 18.16
C VAL A 555 2.32 -20.35 18.06
N LEU A 556 2.87 -19.65 19.06
CA LEU A 556 4.24 -19.14 19.05
C LEU A 556 5.11 -19.68 20.21
N GLU A 557 4.70 -20.79 20.87
CA GLU A 557 5.45 -21.37 22.02
C GLU A 557 6.89 -21.77 21.68
N SER A 558 7.23 -21.94 20.39
CA SER A 558 8.53 -22.47 19.96
C SER A 558 9.64 -21.43 19.75
N HIS A 559 9.36 -20.11 19.80
CA HIS A 559 10.35 -19.09 19.43
C HIS A 559 10.29 -17.82 20.29
N PRO A 560 10.98 -17.77 21.43
CA PRO A 560 10.87 -16.66 22.39
C PRO A 560 11.50 -15.33 21.92
N ASN A 561 12.44 -15.32 20.95
CA ASN A 561 13.30 -14.16 20.71
C ASN A 561 12.97 -13.36 19.41
N TRP A 562 11.87 -13.66 18.71
CA TRP A 562 11.54 -13.00 17.46
C TRP A 562 11.28 -11.48 17.61
N LEU A 563 10.68 -11.06 18.74
CA LEU A 563 10.37 -9.66 19.01
C LEU A 563 11.65 -8.86 19.26
N GLU A 564 12.59 -9.42 20.01
CA GLU A 564 13.90 -8.83 20.27
C GLU A 564 14.67 -8.64 18.95
N LYS A 565 14.70 -9.66 18.09
CA LYS A 565 15.31 -9.57 16.75
C LYS A 565 14.65 -8.49 15.89
N ALA A 566 13.32 -8.41 15.88
CA ALA A 566 12.60 -7.39 15.15
C ALA A 566 12.97 -5.98 15.63
N TYR A 567 12.98 -5.74 16.94
CA TYR A 567 13.37 -4.45 17.49
C TYR A 567 14.85 -4.12 17.25
N ALA A 568 15.75 -5.12 17.25
CA ALA A 568 17.17 -4.90 16.90
C ALA A 568 17.33 -4.39 15.46
N VAL A 569 16.55 -4.93 14.52
CA VAL A 569 16.53 -4.44 13.12
C VAL A 569 16.06 -2.97 13.06
N PHE A 570 14.98 -2.61 13.78
CA PHE A 570 14.52 -1.21 13.85
C PHE A 570 15.58 -0.30 14.48
N ASP A 571 16.24 -0.76 15.56
CA ASP A 571 17.24 0.04 16.27
C ASP A 571 18.48 0.33 15.40
N GLU A 572 18.84 -0.60 14.48
CA GLU A 572 19.89 -0.33 13.49
C GLU A 572 19.44 0.72 12.47
N MET A 573 18.26 0.56 11.89
CA MET A 573 17.72 1.54 10.94
C MET A 573 17.62 2.95 11.57
N ILE A 574 17.22 3.04 12.85
CA ILE A 574 17.15 4.28 13.61
C ILE A 574 18.57 4.85 13.86
N ARG A 575 19.54 4.01 14.19
CA ARG A 575 20.94 4.38 14.39
C ARG A 575 21.55 4.99 13.12
N ASP A 576 21.16 4.45 11.98
CA ASP A 576 21.53 4.96 10.66
C ASP A 576 20.74 6.21 10.25
N GLY A 577 19.80 6.66 11.08
CA GLY A 577 19.10 7.93 10.92
C GLY A 577 17.76 7.86 10.19
N ASN A 578 17.21 6.66 9.97
CA ASN A 578 15.90 6.50 9.37
C ASN A 578 14.81 6.96 10.36
N GLN A 579 14.20 8.12 10.09
CA GLN A 579 13.12 8.67 10.93
C GLN A 579 11.80 7.91 10.78
N VAL A 580 11.53 7.32 9.61
CA VAL A 580 10.34 6.50 9.39
C VAL A 580 10.40 5.26 10.31
N ALA A 581 11.56 4.62 10.40
CA ALA A 581 11.78 3.49 11.31
C ALA A 581 11.49 3.85 12.78
N LYS A 582 11.89 5.06 13.20
CA LYS A 582 11.61 5.55 14.56
C LYS A 582 10.11 5.63 14.84
N PHE A 583 9.33 6.21 13.92
CA PHE A 583 7.88 6.31 14.08
C PHE A 583 7.21 4.94 14.03
N ARG A 584 7.62 4.07 13.09
CA ARG A 584 7.08 2.71 12.97
C ARG A 584 7.34 1.88 14.23
N ARG A 585 8.53 1.98 14.81
CA ARG A 585 8.88 1.33 16.07
C ARG A 585 7.99 1.80 17.23
N SER A 586 7.72 3.11 17.32
CA SER A 586 6.82 3.67 18.32
C SER A 586 5.38 3.17 18.16
N GLU A 587 4.87 3.10 16.92
CA GLU A 587 3.55 2.53 16.63
C GLU A 587 3.44 1.06 17.03
N LEU A 588 4.50 0.27 16.78
CA LEU A 588 4.56 -1.14 17.19
C LEU A 588 4.59 -1.29 18.70
N GLN A 589 5.32 -0.44 19.40
CA GLN A 589 5.35 -0.44 20.85
C GLN A 589 3.97 -0.10 21.43
N GLN A 590 3.30 0.91 20.89
CA GLN A 590 1.94 1.26 21.27
C GLN A 590 0.96 0.09 21.02
N LEU A 591 1.09 -0.58 19.86
CA LEU A 591 0.27 -1.75 19.54
C LEU A 591 0.52 -2.89 20.52
N HIS A 592 1.78 -3.19 20.81
CA HIS A 592 2.19 -4.26 21.72
C HIS A 592 1.62 -4.05 23.13
N GLU A 593 1.79 -2.83 23.70
CA GLU A 593 1.25 -2.46 25.01
C GLU A 593 -0.29 -2.55 25.04
N THR A 594 -0.95 -2.10 23.96
CA THR A 594 -2.40 -2.17 23.84
C THR A 594 -2.90 -3.62 23.78
N LEU A 595 -2.25 -4.48 23.01
CA LEU A 595 -2.61 -5.90 22.87
C LEU A 595 -2.39 -6.67 24.18
N ILE A 596 -1.29 -6.41 24.90
CA ILE A 596 -1.07 -6.99 26.25
C ILE A 596 -2.17 -6.55 27.20
N GLY A 597 -2.53 -5.26 27.20
CA GLY A 597 -3.62 -4.75 28.02
C GLY A 597 -4.98 -5.39 27.72
N CYS A 598 -5.25 -5.75 26.47
CA CYS A 598 -6.46 -6.49 26.09
C CYS A 598 -6.50 -7.91 26.68
N ILE A 599 -5.34 -8.56 26.87
CA ILE A 599 -5.25 -9.92 27.46
C ILE A 599 -5.31 -9.88 29.00
N SER A 600 -4.51 -8.97 29.60
CA SER A 600 -4.37 -8.90 31.07
C SER A 600 -5.55 -8.22 31.75
N GLY A 601 -6.35 -7.46 31.04
CA GLY A 601 -7.41 -6.61 31.59
C GLY A 601 -6.90 -5.35 32.31
N ASP A 602 -5.57 -5.18 32.36
CA ASP A 602 -4.93 -4.03 32.98
C ASP A 602 -4.79 -2.89 31.96
N ARG A 603 -5.32 -1.74 32.30
CA ARG A 603 -5.12 -0.53 31.47
C ARG A 603 -3.71 -0.01 31.67
N PRO A 604 -2.84 -0.03 30.67
CA PRO A 604 -1.50 0.55 30.78
C PRO A 604 -1.61 2.03 31.17
N ARG A 605 -0.73 2.50 32.05
CA ARG A 605 -0.63 3.92 32.40
C ARG A 605 -0.29 4.68 31.11
N ARG A 606 -1.13 5.65 30.74
CA ARG A 606 -0.85 6.56 29.61
C ARG A 606 0.54 7.16 29.81
N LEU A 607 1.47 6.86 28.93
CA LEU A 607 2.70 7.61 28.83
C LEU A 607 2.36 9.05 28.38
N PRO A 608 2.94 10.08 28.99
CA PRO A 608 2.68 11.45 28.57
C PRO A 608 3.11 11.64 27.11
N VAL A 609 2.24 12.22 26.32
CA VAL A 609 2.42 12.50 24.87
C VAL A 609 3.64 13.43 24.61
N SER A 610 4.19 14.08 25.66
CA SER A 610 5.27 15.06 25.58
C SER A 610 6.64 14.51 25.13
N ASP A 611 6.86 13.18 25.20
CA ASP A 611 8.19 12.61 24.92
C ASP A 611 8.41 12.21 23.45
N PHE A 612 7.36 12.27 22.63
CA PHE A 612 7.41 11.78 21.24
C PHE A 612 7.53 12.88 20.18
N PHE A 613 7.17 14.11 20.50
CA PHE A 613 7.32 15.24 19.58
C PHE A 613 8.24 16.30 20.20
N PRO A 614 9.39 16.63 19.56
CA PRO A 614 10.10 17.84 19.95
C PRO A 614 9.17 19.03 19.75
N GLN A 615 8.90 19.75 20.83
CA GLN A 615 8.18 21.01 20.77
C GLN A 615 8.89 21.90 19.73
N THR A 616 8.10 22.48 18.84
CA THR A 616 8.58 23.53 17.93
C THR A 616 9.23 24.61 18.79
N ASP A 617 10.55 24.75 18.68
CA ASP A 617 11.31 25.87 19.24
C ASP A 617 10.76 27.18 18.65
N VAL A 618 9.89 27.82 19.39
CA VAL A 618 9.62 29.24 19.25
C VAL A 618 10.87 29.92 19.77
N LEU A 619 11.64 30.55 18.88
CA LEU A 619 12.79 31.37 19.18
C LEU A 619 12.45 32.34 20.31
N PRO A 620 13.12 32.32 21.47
CA PRO A 620 12.97 33.38 22.45
C PRO A 620 13.85 34.57 22.04
N ASP A 621 13.22 35.73 22.06
CA ASP A 621 13.87 37.03 21.97
C ASP A 621 15.00 37.15 22.98
N SER A 622 16.12 37.61 22.48
CA SER A 622 17.33 37.91 23.23
C SER A 622 17.09 39.01 24.27
N THR A 623 17.28 38.75 25.60
CA THR A 623 17.99 39.65 26.51
C THR A 623 18.26 39.04 27.89
N SER A 624 19.57 39.01 28.23
CA SER A 624 20.18 39.15 29.57
C SER A 624 20.47 37.91 30.45
N PRO A 625 21.48 37.97 31.35
CA PRO A 625 22.49 36.93 31.45
C PRO A 625 22.56 36.21 32.82
N SER A 626 23.30 35.11 32.80
CA SER A 626 24.03 34.48 33.91
C SER A 626 23.26 33.91 35.12
N ALA A 627 23.28 32.59 35.20
CA ALA A 627 23.59 31.87 36.45
C ALA A 627 23.96 30.41 36.14
N THR A 628 25.15 30.01 36.50
CA THR A 628 25.68 28.66 36.54
C THR A 628 24.91 27.78 37.52
N PRO A 629 24.54 26.52 37.18
CA PRO A 629 24.19 25.53 38.20
C PRO A 629 25.34 24.54 38.40
N ALA A 630 25.50 24.17 39.67
CA ALA A 630 26.43 23.17 40.18
C ALA A 630 26.04 21.72 39.76
N PRO A 631 27.01 20.78 39.76
CA PRO A 631 26.76 19.38 39.35
C PRO A 631 26.22 18.55 40.50
N GLY A 632 25.16 17.78 40.23
CA GLY A 632 24.72 16.81 41.22
C GLY A 632 23.46 16.03 40.83
N ALA A 633 23.67 14.73 40.79
CA ALA A 633 22.67 13.65 40.85
C ALA A 633 22.25 12.97 39.53
N ILE A 634 22.86 11.86 39.31
CA ILE A 634 22.45 10.76 38.40
C ILE A 634 21.17 10.11 38.95
N PRO A 635 20.07 9.99 38.20
CA PRO A 635 18.95 9.15 38.62
C PRO A 635 19.28 7.67 38.41
N GLN A 636 19.11 6.91 39.49
CA GLN A 636 19.26 5.47 39.54
C GLN A 636 18.27 4.79 38.60
N SER A 637 18.82 3.84 37.80
CA SER A 637 18.09 2.88 36.99
C SER A 637 17.06 2.10 37.84
N VAL A 638 15.82 2.10 37.38
CA VAL A 638 14.78 1.19 37.89
C VAL A 638 15.16 -0.23 37.49
N ARG A 639 15.51 -1.04 38.48
CA ARG A 639 15.69 -2.47 38.31
C ARG A 639 14.31 -3.11 38.10
N TYR A 640 14.11 -3.75 36.96
CA TYR A 640 13.06 -4.75 36.78
C TYR A 640 13.41 -5.99 37.60
N ASP A 641 12.44 -6.48 38.35
CA ASP A 641 12.54 -7.73 39.10
C ASP A 641 12.66 -8.92 38.13
N ASP A 642 13.86 -9.52 38.12
CA ASP A 642 14.30 -10.65 37.29
C ASP A 642 13.80 -11.99 37.82
N ALA A 643 12.65 -12.05 38.48
CA ALA A 643 12.24 -13.24 39.24
C ALA A 643 11.33 -14.23 38.48
N LEU A 644 11.01 -14.00 37.19
CA LEU A 644 10.10 -14.87 36.42
C LEU A 644 10.67 -15.47 35.11
N LEU A 645 11.93 -15.26 34.80
CA LEU A 645 12.57 -15.89 33.64
C LEU A 645 13.96 -16.41 34.01
N ARG A 646 14.05 -17.57 34.68
CA ARG A 646 15.27 -18.35 34.64
C ARG A 646 15.15 -19.34 33.47
N PRO A 647 16.04 -19.28 32.48
CA PRO A 647 16.12 -20.35 31.47
C PRO A 647 16.71 -21.59 32.08
N ASP A 648 16.07 -22.74 31.86
CA ASP A 648 16.67 -24.04 32.06
C ASP A 648 17.85 -24.22 31.10
N PRO A 649 19.02 -24.64 31.55
CA PRO A 649 20.26 -24.63 30.74
C PRO A 649 20.42 -25.80 29.76
N ASP A 650 19.42 -26.65 29.50
CA ASP A 650 19.55 -27.87 28.69
C ASP A 650 18.51 -28.07 27.59
N PHE A 651 18.15 -27.02 26.89
CA PHE A 651 17.39 -27.14 25.62
C PHE A 651 17.99 -26.24 24.54
N ASP A 652 19.19 -26.57 24.06
CA ASP A 652 19.65 -26.20 22.72
C ASP A 652 18.92 -27.10 21.70
N VAL A 653 17.66 -26.83 21.44
CA VAL A 653 17.02 -27.25 20.20
C VAL A 653 17.48 -26.25 19.13
N GLU A 654 18.56 -26.58 18.44
CA GLU A 654 18.88 -25.99 17.13
C GLU A 654 17.65 -26.22 16.24
N CYS A 655 16.75 -25.23 16.19
CA CYS A 655 15.72 -25.19 15.18
C CYS A 655 16.40 -24.99 13.84
N ASP A 656 16.34 -26.00 13.00
CA ASP A 656 16.78 -25.99 11.61
C ASP A 656 15.96 -24.93 10.83
N PHE A 657 16.44 -23.69 10.82
CA PHE A 657 15.85 -22.56 10.08
C PHE A 657 16.04 -22.69 8.55
N SER A 658 16.60 -23.80 8.07
CA SER A 658 16.77 -24.05 6.63
C SER A 658 15.48 -24.45 5.93
N ALA A 659 14.40 -24.74 6.64
CA ALA A 659 13.14 -25.17 6.06
C ALA A 659 12.25 -23.97 5.71
N MET A 660 12.48 -23.37 4.56
CA MET A 660 11.44 -22.57 3.89
C MET A 660 10.16 -23.39 3.71
N LEU A 661 9.00 -22.74 3.82
CA LEU A 661 7.73 -23.34 3.38
C LEU A 661 7.89 -23.88 1.96
N THR A 662 7.79 -25.19 1.83
CA THR A 662 7.94 -25.87 0.54
C THR A 662 6.69 -25.68 -0.32
N SER A 663 6.83 -25.80 -1.64
CA SER A 663 5.69 -25.85 -2.56
C SER A 663 4.65 -26.87 -2.11
N ALA A 664 5.09 -28.06 -1.66
CA ALA A 664 4.20 -29.11 -1.19
C ALA A 664 3.42 -28.73 0.09
N GLU A 665 4.06 -28.04 1.05
CA GLU A 665 3.39 -27.56 2.27
C GLU A 665 2.34 -26.49 1.96
N ILE A 666 2.67 -25.51 1.13
CA ILE A 666 1.74 -24.47 0.71
C ILE A 666 0.56 -25.08 -0.09
N MET A 667 0.85 -26.00 -1.02
CA MET A 667 -0.19 -26.68 -1.78
C MET A 667 -1.08 -27.54 -0.87
N ALA A 668 -0.50 -28.26 0.12
CA ALA A 668 -1.28 -29.02 1.08
C ALA A 668 -2.26 -28.14 1.87
N VAL A 669 -1.83 -26.94 2.30
CA VAL A 669 -2.70 -25.97 2.95
C VAL A 669 -3.73 -25.40 1.98
N ALA A 670 -3.33 -25.04 0.76
CA ALA A 670 -4.26 -24.54 -0.26
C ALA A 670 -5.33 -25.58 -0.63
N ASP A 671 -4.94 -26.84 -0.86
CA ASP A 671 -5.85 -27.92 -1.23
C ASP A 671 -6.75 -28.34 -0.06
N SER A 672 -6.33 -28.09 1.17
CA SER A 672 -7.16 -28.36 2.35
C SER A 672 -8.33 -27.39 2.51
N ILE A 673 -8.36 -26.24 1.81
CA ILE A 673 -9.47 -25.29 1.82
C ILE A 673 -10.65 -25.90 1.06
N GLU A 674 -11.65 -26.35 1.78
CA GLU A 674 -12.87 -26.98 1.24
C GLU A 674 -14.08 -26.03 1.32
N SER A 675 -15.15 -26.39 0.65
CA SER A 675 -16.42 -25.66 0.71
C SER A 675 -16.99 -25.57 2.13
N TYR A 676 -16.75 -26.60 2.95
CA TYR A 676 -17.18 -26.63 4.36
C TYR A 676 -16.49 -25.55 5.21
N ASP A 677 -15.19 -25.31 5.01
CA ASP A 677 -14.45 -24.26 5.72
C ASP A 677 -15.01 -22.88 5.37
N THR A 678 -15.40 -22.70 4.10
CA THR A 678 -16.00 -21.46 3.61
C THR A 678 -17.31 -21.15 4.33
N GLU A 679 -18.18 -22.17 4.46
CA GLU A 679 -19.47 -22.04 5.13
C GLU A 679 -19.30 -21.79 6.63
N TRP A 680 -18.40 -22.53 7.27
CA TRP A 680 -18.14 -22.41 8.68
C TRP A 680 -17.53 -21.05 9.08
N VAL A 681 -16.50 -20.57 8.38
CA VAL A 681 -15.92 -19.22 8.62
C VAL A 681 -16.98 -18.15 8.35
N SER A 682 -17.84 -18.33 7.33
CA SER A 682 -18.96 -17.45 7.06
C SER A 682 -19.92 -17.33 8.25
N ASN A 683 -20.32 -18.47 8.82
CA ASN A 683 -21.23 -18.51 9.95
C ASN A 683 -20.59 -17.83 11.19
N ALA A 684 -19.33 -18.12 11.50
CA ALA A 684 -18.60 -17.48 12.59
C ALA A 684 -18.51 -15.96 12.41
N MET A 685 -18.29 -15.48 11.20
CA MET A 685 -18.22 -14.04 10.90
C MET A 685 -19.59 -13.36 11.02
N ILE A 686 -20.69 -14.04 10.65
CA ILE A 686 -22.05 -13.54 10.80
C ILE A 686 -22.45 -13.49 12.27
N GLU A 687 -22.17 -14.55 13.02
CA GLU A 687 -22.48 -14.65 14.46
C GLU A 687 -21.83 -13.53 15.26
N HIS A 688 -20.61 -13.15 14.90
CA HIS A 688 -19.85 -12.10 15.55
C HIS A 688 -19.99 -10.71 14.92
N SER A 689 -20.96 -10.51 14.02
CA SER A 689 -21.22 -9.20 13.37
C SER A 689 -19.96 -8.53 12.82
N ILE A 690 -19.09 -9.31 12.18
CA ILE A 690 -17.78 -8.87 11.69
C ILE A 690 -17.90 -7.98 10.42
N TRP A 691 -19.09 -7.86 9.87
CA TRP A 691 -19.43 -7.09 8.67
C TRP A 691 -19.62 -5.60 8.92
#